data_58315cca0eabc62c39f93f948e269013
#
_entry.id   58315cca0eabc62c39f93f948e269013
#
_cell.length_a   1.000
_cell.length_b   1.000
_cell.length_c   1.000
_cell.angle_alpha   90.00
_cell.angle_beta   90.00
_cell.angle_gamma   90.00
#
_symmetry.space_group_name_H-M   'P 1'
#
loop_
_entity.id
_entity.type
_entity.pdbx_description
1 polymer ?
#
loop_
_entity_poly.entity_id
_entity_poly.type
_entity_poly.pdbx_seq_one_letter_code
_entity_poly.pdbx_strand_id
1 'polypeptide(L)'
;MSLLNPSLRACALVLPFALVTPAFAQQDRPAVTAASPDGSIVLTVATDNDSRPTWSLSRKGKLLIAPSKLGFILTDGLNMVRDFSIAGSDKASGQERWEQPWGERRFVNDSHNELLVRFQQSDVQGGRRMNVRFRLFDDGVGFRYELPEQPGLKTMRIADETTEFDIAPTGTAWWIPGGEWNRYEQVYQKTPIDAVSTAHTPITMRLDDGTHLSFHEAALVDYAGYWLKRADGRTFRTTLAPSSQAARVIRDLPFNTPWRTIRIADDAAGLVDNDLELNLNEPNKLGDVRWFRPAKYIGIWWGMIRGDWSWAEGPNHGATTARTKRYIDFAAKHGFRGVLVEGWDKGWNGDWFGHGDDFSYTQSTPDFDLPGLAAYARDKGVHLIGHHETGGNIANYEAQLDAAMQLYGGLGVDVVKTGYVADAGGIIAPGEAPGETRMEWHDGQRMAQHHLRVVKTAAKYHVAVNAHEPIKDTGLRRTYPNWVGREGARGMEYNAWGAFANGPDHEPTLVYTRMLSGPMDFTPGVLSLEGADHAPLASTLAKQLGLYLALYSPIQMAADFIETLEKFPRELDFISKVPADWSESRLIAGEVGDYAIFARKDRNSEDWYVGGVNDATARTVTLGFDYLEPGKRYTATIYKDGEGATYLTDARHKIAYETRTVRKGDRYDLWLAPGGGAAMRLVPAK
;
A
#
# COMPACT_ATOMS: atom_id res chain seq x y z
N MET A 1 34.51 -0.30 -95.61
CA MET A 1 34.46 -1.66 -96.10
C MET A 1 33.93 -2.50 -94.97
N SER A 2 32.61 -2.79 -94.97
CA SER A 2 32.00 -4.02 -95.45
C SER A 2 32.47 -5.22 -94.59
N LEU A 3 31.70 -6.01 -93.92
CA LEU A 3 30.37 -6.56 -94.15
C LEU A 3 29.88 -7.35 -92.89
N LEU A 4 28.58 -7.23 -92.60
CA LEU A 4 27.62 -8.31 -92.35
C LEU A 4 27.67 -9.16 -91.05
N ASN A 5 26.58 -9.01 -90.31
CA ASN A 5 25.88 -9.90 -89.36
C ASN A 5 25.68 -11.34 -89.86
N PRO A 6 25.44 -12.34 -89.01
CA PRO A 6 24.06 -12.55 -88.58
C PRO A 6 23.88 -13.04 -87.12
N SER A 7 22.70 -12.71 -86.59
CA SER A 7 22.04 -13.08 -85.42
C SER A 7 21.85 -14.58 -85.10
N LEU A 8 22.10 -15.00 -83.87
CA LEU A 8 21.56 -16.23 -83.27
C LEU A 8 20.79 -15.90 -82.02
N ARG A 9 19.47 -16.06 -82.04
CA ARG A 9 18.59 -16.00 -80.90
C ARG A 9 18.70 -17.30 -80.13
N ALA A 10 19.18 -17.25 -78.91
CA ALA A 10 19.07 -18.35 -77.93
C ALA A 10 17.84 -18.08 -77.01
N CYS A 11 16.81 -18.95 -77.15
CA CYS A 11 15.70 -18.99 -76.15
C CYS A 11 16.20 -19.60 -74.84
N ALA A 12 16.29 -18.80 -73.80
CA ALA A 12 16.47 -19.30 -72.45
C ALA A 12 15.11 -19.65 -71.82
N LEU A 13 14.86 -20.93 -71.59
CA LEU A 13 13.75 -21.43 -70.81
C LEU A 13 14.06 -21.07 -69.30
N VAL A 14 13.30 -20.15 -68.77
CA VAL A 14 13.30 -19.88 -67.28
C VAL A 14 12.27 -20.83 -66.67
N LEU A 15 12.74 -21.87 -66.02
CA LEU A 15 11.95 -22.69 -65.09
C LEU A 15 11.78 -21.92 -63.76
N PRO A 16 10.54 -21.74 -63.22
CA PRO A 16 10.37 -21.16 -61.94
C PRO A 16 10.77 -22.20 -60.86
N PHE A 17 11.87 -21.92 -60.15
CA PHE A 17 12.15 -22.61 -58.87
C PHE A 17 11.11 -22.13 -57.83
N ALA A 18 10.12 -22.95 -57.57
CA ALA A 18 9.26 -22.77 -56.40
C ALA A 18 10.11 -23.05 -55.15
N LEU A 19 10.49 -21.97 -54.42
CA LEU A 19 11.00 -22.07 -53.07
C LEU A 19 9.87 -22.61 -52.18
N VAL A 20 9.87 -23.91 -51.92
CA VAL A 20 9.07 -24.52 -50.84
C VAL A 20 9.76 -24.12 -49.53
N THR A 21 9.31 -23.05 -48.92
CA THR A 21 9.59 -22.80 -47.51
C THR A 21 8.90 -23.89 -46.71
N PRO A 22 9.63 -24.67 -45.91
CA PRO A 22 8.97 -25.59 -44.99
C PRO A 22 8.13 -24.74 -44.02
N ALA A 23 6.81 -24.83 -44.15
CA ALA A 23 5.91 -24.42 -43.11
C ALA A 23 6.19 -25.35 -41.91
N PHE A 24 6.97 -24.89 -40.94
CA PHE A 24 7.00 -25.54 -39.66
C PHE A 24 5.58 -25.49 -39.15
N ALA A 25 4.90 -26.60 -39.16
CA ALA A 25 3.62 -26.79 -38.48
C ALA A 25 3.86 -26.42 -37.01
N GLN A 26 3.31 -25.30 -36.60
CA GLN A 26 3.25 -24.91 -35.22
C GLN A 26 2.44 -26.02 -34.52
N GLN A 27 3.10 -26.90 -33.81
CA GLN A 27 2.44 -27.91 -33.00
C GLN A 27 1.48 -27.19 -32.07
N ASP A 28 0.19 -27.38 -32.23
CA ASP A 28 -0.84 -26.87 -31.32
C ASP A 28 -0.56 -27.42 -29.89
N ARG A 29 0.14 -26.65 -29.11
CA ARG A 29 0.41 -27.00 -27.71
C ARG A 29 -0.85 -26.78 -26.88
N PRO A 30 -1.12 -27.62 -25.90
CA PRO A 30 -2.29 -27.44 -25.04
C PRO A 30 -2.23 -26.08 -24.37
N ALA A 31 -3.18 -25.20 -24.70
CA ALA A 31 -3.40 -23.95 -24.03
C ALA A 31 -4.72 -24.01 -23.24
N VAL A 32 -4.74 -23.41 -22.05
CA VAL A 32 -5.91 -23.36 -21.18
C VAL A 32 -6.32 -21.90 -21.02
N THR A 33 -7.62 -21.61 -21.15
CA THR A 33 -8.16 -20.25 -21.06
C THR A 33 -9.20 -20.15 -19.95
N ALA A 34 -9.28 -18.96 -19.36
CA ALA A 34 -10.36 -18.53 -18.47
C ALA A 34 -10.69 -17.05 -18.73
N ALA A 35 -11.89 -16.61 -18.34
CA ALA A 35 -12.29 -15.22 -18.45
C ALA A 35 -12.85 -14.72 -17.12
N SER A 36 -12.86 -13.38 -16.93
CA SER A 36 -13.59 -12.72 -15.82
C SER A 36 -15.10 -13.02 -15.90
N PRO A 37 -15.88 -12.80 -14.83
CA PRO A 37 -17.32 -13.02 -14.83
C PRO A 37 -18.05 -12.29 -15.97
N ASP A 38 -17.65 -11.06 -16.29
CA ASP A 38 -18.21 -10.26 -17.41
C ASP A 38 -17.60 -10.62 -18.78
N GLY A 39 -16.58 -11.48 -18.83
CA GLY A 39 -15.89 -11.90 -20.04
C GLY A 39 -14.91 -10.87 -20.62
N SER A 40 -14.74 -9.71 -19.98
CA SER A 40 -13.90 -8.63 -20.53
C SER A 40 -12.40 -8.91 -20.42
N ILE A 41 -11.96 -9.63 -19.38
CA ILE A 41 -10.57 -10.05 -19.15
C ILE A 41 -10.43 -11.52 -19.52
N VAL A 42 -9.49 -11.85 -20.38
CA VAL A 42 -9.23 -13.22 -20.83
C VAL A 42 -7.78 -13.60 -20.57
N LEU A 43 -7.60 -14.67 -19.81
CA LEU A 43 -6.34 -15.31 -19.48
C LEU A 43 -6.09 -16.48 -20.43
N THR A 44 -4.86 -16.62 -20.88
CA THR A 44 -4.36 -17.83 -21.58
C THR A 44 -3.11 -18.34 -20.87
N VAL A 45 -3.08 -19.62 -20.55
CA VAL A 45 -1.94 -20.32 -19.94
C VAL A 45 -1.48 -21.42 -20.87
N ALA A 46 -0.18 -21.48 -21.17
CA ALA A 46 0.41 -22.41 -22.12
C ALA A 46 1.86 -22.77 -21.71
N THR A 47 2.55 -23.50 -22.55
CA THR A 47 4.02 -23.63 -22.53
C THR A 47 4.63 -23.10 -23.81
N ASP A 48 5.80 -22.45 -23.73
CA ASP A 48 6.56 -21.98 -24.90
C ASP A 48 7.34 -23.12 -25.61
N ASN A 49 8.19 -22.76 -26.58
CA ASN A 49 8.97 -23.72 -27.36
C ASN A 49 10.02 -24.48 -26.55
N ASP A 50 10.44 -23.93 -25.41
CA ASP A 50 11.35 -24.59 -24.46
C ASP A 50 10.57 -25.30 -23.33
N SER A 51 9.26 -25.49 -23.51
CA SER A 51 8.37 -26.05 -22.48
C SER A 51 8.41 -25.28 -21.15
N ARG A 52 8.55 -23.95 -21.23
CA ARG A 52 8.44 -23.05 -20.06
C ARG A 52 6.98 -22.71 -19.84
N PRO A 53 6.47 -22.80 -18.59
CA PRO A 53 5.14 -22.29 -18.28
C PRO A 53 5.03 -20.81 -18.63
N THR A 54 3.97 -20.43 -19.36
CA THR A 54 3.69 -19.04 -19.74
C THR A 54 2.24 -18.68 -19.52
N TRP A 55 1.98 -17.40 -19.34
CA TRP A 55 0.65 -16.84 -19.24
C TRP A 55 0.57 -15.53 -20.02
N SER A 56 -0.61 -15.18 -20.47
CA SER A 56 -0.90 -13.91 -21.14
C SER A 56 -2.27 -13.42 -20.77
N LEU A 57 -2.51 -12.10 -20.88
CA LEU A 57 -3.75 -11.46 -20.47
C LEU A 57 -4.20 -10.46 -21.53
N SER A 58 -5.47 -10.53 -21.90
CA SER A 58 -6.12 -9.52 -22.74
C SER A 58 -7.34 -8.93 -22.04
N ARG A 59 -7.70 -7.69 -22.38
CA ARG A 59 -8.92 -7.02 -21.92
C ARG A 59 -9.65 -6.42 -23.11
N LYS A 60 -10.94 -6.71 -23.22
CA LYS A 60 -11.79 -6.21 -24.33
C LYS A 60 -11.14 -6.50 -25.71
N GLY A 61 -10.49 -7.66 -25.84
CA GLY A 61 -9.79 -8.10 -27.05
C GLY A 61 -8.41 -7.47 -27.29
N LYS A 62 -7.93 -6.56 -26.44
CA LYS A 62 -6.59 -5.98 -26.52
C LYS A 62 -5.63 -6.72 -25.60
N LEU A 63 -4.43 -7.05 -26.11
CA LEU A 63 -3.37 -7.67 -25.33
C LEU A 63 -2.80 -6.67 -24.33
N LEU A 64 -2.85 -7.00 -23.04
CA LEU A 64 -2.24 -6.21 -21.95
C LEU A 64 -0.90 -6.80 -21.54
N ILE A 65 -0.87 -8.11 -21.28
CA ILE A 65 0.34 -8.85 -20.92
C ILE A 65 0.59 -9.89 -22.01
N ALA A 66 1.71 -9.74 -22.70
CA ALA A 66 2.18 -10.70 -23.69
C ALA A 66 2.65 -12.00 -23.01
N PRO A 67 2.92 -13.10 -23.75
CA PRO A 67 3.34 -14.36 -23.14
C PRO A 67 4.53 -14.19 -22.20
N SER A 68 4.28 -14.33 -20.91
CA SER A 68 5.17 -14.08 -19.77
C SER A 68 5.47 -15.37 -19.04
N LYS A 69 6.71 -15.58 -18.63
CA LYS A 69 7.19 -16.83 -18.03
C LYS A 69 6.83 -16.93 -16.56
N LEU A 70 6.72 -18.18 -16.08
CA LEU A 70 6.49 -18.55 -14.69
C LEU A 70 7.58 -19.52 -14.21
N GLY A 71 7.92 -19.49 -12.91
CA GLY A 71 8.83 -20.49 -12.34
C GLY A 71 9.70 -19.98 -11.20
N PHE A 72 10.67 -20.84 -10.80
CA PHE A 72 11.57 -20.60 -9.67
C PHE A 72 12.99 -21.01 -9.98
N ILE A 73 13.94 -20.24 -9.45
CA ILE A 73 15.33 -20.62 -9.30
C ILE A 73 15.53 -21.15 -7.87
N LEU A 74 16.12 -22.34 -7.75
CA LEU A 74 16.32 -23.00 -6.47
C LEU A 74 17.80 -23.11 -6.16
N THR A 75 18.13 -23.15 -4.86
CA THR A 75 19.54 -23.23 -4.42
C THR A 75 20.16 -24.62 -4.64
N ASP A 76 19.37 -25.65 -4.87
CA ASP A 76 19.84 -27.01 -5.18
C ASP A 76 20.17 -27.24 -6.67
N GLY A 77 19.97 -26.22 -7.52
CA GLY A 77 20.25 -26.25 -8.95
C GLY A 77 19.17 -26.92 -9.81
N LEU A 78 18.18 -27.57 -9.21
CA LEU A 78 17.06 -28.18 -9.94
C LEU A 78 15.94 -27.17 -10.14
N ASN A 79 16.13 -26.23 -11.05
CA ASN A 79 15.26 -25.10 -11.29
C ASN A 79 13.91 -25.51 -11.90
N MET A 80 12.85 -24.80 -11.49
CA MET A 80 11.48 -25.03 -11.97
C MET A 80 11.12 -23.95 -13.00
N VAL A 81 11.83 -23.93 -14.15
CA VAL A 81 11.69 -22.89 -15.18
C VAL A 81 11.43 -23.41 -16.58
N ARG A 82 11.65 -24.71 -16.85
CA ARG A 82 11.49 -25.33 -18.17
C ARG A 82 11.14 -26.82 -18.09
N ASP A 83 10.91 -27.41 -19.26
CA ASP A 83 10.59 -28.84 -19.44
C ASP A 83 9.30 -29.26 -18.72
N PHE A 84 8.33 -28.34 -18.66
CA PHE A 84 7.02 -28.58 -18.11
C PHE A 84 6.00 -28.93 -19.19
N SER A 85 5.04 -29.75 -18.81
CA SER A 85 3.79 -29.95 -19.54
C SER A 85 2.59 -29.58 -18.65
N ILE A 86 1.47 -29.21 -19.27
CA ILE A 86 0.21 -29.05 -18.55
C ILE A 86 -0.37 -30.44 -18.33
N ALA A 87 -0.39 -30.88 -17.07
CA ALA A 87 -0.91 -32.19 -16.65
C ALA A 87 -2.44 -32.17 -16.45
N GLY A 88 -3.03 -30.99 -16.30
CA GLY A 88 -4.47 -30.83 -16.15
C GLY A 88 -4.84 -29.44 -15.67
N SER A 89 -6.13 -29.13 -15.69
CA SER A 89 -6.69 -27.87 -15.21
C SER A 89 -8.10 -28.04 -14.68
N ASP A 90 -8.47 -27.20 -13.69
CA ASP A 90 -9.83 -27.11 -13.16
C ASP A 90 -10.31 -25.67 -13.24
N LYS A 91 -11.62 -25.50 -13.45
CA LYS A 91 -12.30 -24.21 -13.41
C LYS A 91 -13.30 -24.18 -12.26
N ALA A 92 -13.40 -23.04 -11.61
CA ALA A 92 -14.39 -22.75 -10.58
C ALA A 92 -14.85 -21.30 -10.65
N SER A 93 -15.80 -20.92 -9.83
CA SER A 93 -16.20 -19.53 -9.63
C SER A 93 -16.53 -19.29 -8.16
N GLY A 94 -16.35 -18.07 -7.70
CA GLY A 94 -16.70 -17.63 -6.36
C GLY A 94 -17.56 -16.38 -6.41
N GLN A 95 -18.51 -16.28 -5.45
CA GLN A 95 -19.29 -15.07 -5.23
C GLN A 95 -19.56 -14.94 -3.74
N GLU A 96 -19.14 -13.83 -3.16
CA GLU A 96 -19.33 -13.51 -1.75
C GLU A 96 -19.55 -12.01 -1.58
N ARG A 97 -20.39 -11.64 -0.61
CA ARG A 97 -20.45 -10.27 -0.08
C ARG A 97 -20.17 -10.33 1.40
N TRP A 98 -19.11 -9.67 1.83
CA TRP A 98 -18.67 -9.71 3.22
C TRP A 98 -18.54 -8.30 3.82
N GLU A 99 -18.67 -8.21 5.13
CA GLU A 99 -18.63 -6.95 5.87
C GLU A 99 -17.24 -6.74 6.49
N GLN A 100 -16.65 -5.57 6.24
CA GLN A 100 -15.45 -5.15 6.95
C GLN A 100 -15.81 -4.68 8.36
N PRO A 101 -15.06 -5.05 9.40
CA PRO A 101 -15.29 -4.53 10.74
C PRO A 101 -15.04 -3.02 10.82
N TRP A 102 -14.17 -2.49 9.98
CA TRP A 102 -13.89 -1.08 9.74
C TRP A 102 -13.26 -0.96 8.33
N GLY A 103 -13.31 0.22 7.71
CA GLY A 103 -12.71 0.38 6.38
C GLY A 103 -13.20 1.59 5.61
N GLU A 104 -12.75 1.66 4.36
CA GLU A 104 -13.17 2.65 3.37
C GLU A 104 -14.63 2.43 2.92
N ARG A 105 -15.11 1.22 3.08
CA ARG A 105 -16.49 0.81 2.78
C ARG A 105 -16.93 -0.30 3.72
N ARG A 106 -18.22 -0.37 4.00
CA ARG A 106 -18.75 -1.37 4.91
C ARG A 106 -18.76 -2.77 4.29
N PHE A 107 -19.17 -2.86 3.05
CA PHE A 107 -19.31 -4.13 2.34
C PHE A 107 -18.35 -4.21 1.16
N VAL A 108 -17.74 -5.37 1.01
CA VAL A 108 -16.90 -5.75 -0.11
C VAL A 108 -17.59 -6.86 -0.88
N ASN A 109 -17.57 -6.77 -2.21
CA ASN A 109 -18.08 -7.82 -3.09
C ASN A 109 -16.90 -8.58 -3.68
N ASP A 110 -16.96 -9.90 -3.61
CA ASP A 110 -16.06 -10.82 -4.28
C ASP A 110 -16.87 -11.55 -5.37
N SER A 111 -16.51 -11.36 -6.62
CA SER A 111 -17.07 -12.09 -7.75
C SER A 111 -15.93 -12.41 -8.71
N HIS A 112 -15.58 -13.69 -8.83
CA HIS A 112 -14.46 -14.11 -9.64
C HIS A 112 -14.70 -15.46 -10.30
N ASN A 113 -14.02 -15.68 -11.43
CA ASN A 113 -13.78 -16.99 -12.01
C ASN A 113 -12.36 -17.45 -11.66
N GLU A 114 -12.20 -18.76 -11.45
CA GLU A 114 -10.94 -19.35 -11.03
C GLU A 114 -10.47 -20.38 -12.07
N LEU A 115 -9.15 -20.39 -12.32
CA LEU A 115 -8.47 -21.42 -13.10
C LEU A 115 -7.28 -21.95 -12.30
N LEU A 116 -7.27 -23.25 -12.02
CA LEU A 116 -6.11 -23.97 -11.52
C LEU A 116 -5.45 -24.72 -12.67
N VAL A 117 -4.17 -24.46 -12.93
CA VAL A 117 -3.36 -25.20 -13.90
C VAL A 117 -2.30 -26.01 -13.19
N ARG A 118 -2.22 -27.31 -13.46
CA ARG A 118 -1.20 -28.21 -12.91
C ARG A 118 -0.11 -28.44 -13.93
N PHE A 119 1.11 -28.11 -13.54
CA PHE A 119 2.31 -28.35 -14.36
C PHE A 119 3.12 -29.51 -13.79
N GLN A 120 3.57 -30.40 -14.68
CA GLN A 120 4.47 -31.51 -14.38
C GLN A 120 5.75 -31.32 -15.17
N GLN A 121 6.88 -31.25 -14.47
CA GLN A 121 8.21 -31.21 -15.05
C GLN A 121 8.66 -32.60 -15.47
N SER A 122 9.48 -32.73 -16.51
CA SER A 122 10.05 -34.00 -16.92
C SER A 122 10.99 -34.58 -15.85
N ASP A 123 11.11 -35.92 -15.80
CA ASP A 123 11.96 -36.62 -14.83
C ASP A 123 13.44 -36.25 -14.99
N VAL A 124 13.88 -35.93 -16.20
CA VAL A 124 15.27 -35.48 -16.49
C VAL A 124 15.64 -34.19 -15.73
N GLN A 125 14.62 -33.35 -15.45
CA GLN A 125 14.76 -32.11 -14.69
C GLN A 125 14.30 -32.23 -13.22
N GLY A 126 14.12 -33.44 -12.71
CA GLY A 126 13.73 -33.71 -11.34
C GLY A 126 12.25 -34.02 -11.11
N GLY A 127 11.42 -34.07 -12.15
CA GLY A 127 10.03 -34.52 -12.10
C GLY A 127 9.13 -33.69 -11.19
N ARG A 128 9.42 -32.41 -10.98
CA ARG A 128 8.74 -31.56 -9.99
C ARG A 128 7.36 -31.11 -10.46
N ARG A 129 6.44 -30.95 -9.49
CA ARG A 129 5.08 -30.46 -9.71
C ARG A 129 4.92 -29.05 -9.20
N MET A 130 4.21 -28.24 -9.99
CA MET A 130 3.88 -26.85 -9.68
C MET A 130 2.46 -26.56 -10.16
N ASN A 131 1.59 -26.10 -9.28
CA ASN A 131 0.29 -25.63 -9.67
C ASN A 131 0.30 -24.08 -9.69
N VAL A 132 -0.47 -23.49 -10.59
CA VAL A 132 -0.71 -22.05 -10.61
C VAL A 132 -2.21 -21.82 -10.59
N ARG A 133 -2.67 -21.09 -9.57
CA ARG A 133 -4.06 -20.71 -9.40
C ARG A 133 -4.25 -19.27 -9.79
N PHE A 134 -5.17 -19.01 -10.70
CA PHE A 134 -5.59 -17.68 -11.13
C PHE A 134 -6.99 -17.39 -10.65
N ARG A 135 -7.25 -16.16 -10.18
CA ARG A 135 -8.59 -15.61 -9.96
C ARG A 135 -8.75 -14.37 -10.82
N LEU A 136 -9.78 -14.37 -11.65
CA LEU A 136 -10.10 -13.29 -12.57
C LEU A 136 -11.35 -12.57 -12.07
N PHE A 137 -11.20 -11.29 -11.78
CA PHE A 137 -12.27 -10.37 -11.44
C PHE A 137 -12.55 -9.47 -12.65
N ASP A 138 -13.66 -8.72 -12.66
CA ASP A 138 -13.96 -7.81 -13.77
C ASP A 138 -13.02 -6.60 -13.81
N ASP A 139 -12.32 -6.34 -12.71
CA ASP A 139 -11.41 -5.22 -12.47
C ASP A 139 -9.96 -5.64 -12.14
N GLY A 140 -9.60 -6.90 -12.38
CA GLY A 140 -8.23 -7.36 -12.14
C GLY A 140 -8.03 -8.86 -12.13
N VAL A 141 -6.80 -9.25 -11.90
CA VAL A 141 -6.38 -10.65 -11.78
C VAL A 141 -5.38 -10.83 -10.65
N GLY A 142 -5.55 -11.91 -9.89
CA GLY A 142 -4.54 -12.41 -8.97
C GLY A 142 -4.15 -13.83 -9.31
N PHE A 143 -2.85 -14.17 -9.17
CA PHE A 143 -2.40 -15.55 -9.27
C PHE A 143 -1.33 -15.86 -8.25
N ARG A 144 -1.26 -17.15 -7.88
CA ARG A 144 -0.24 -17.67 -6.96
C ARG A 144 0.21 -19.05 -7.37
N TYR A 145 1.38 -19.42 -6.93
CA TYR A 145 1.85 -20.79 -7.03
C TYR A 145 1.37 -21.59 -5.81
N GLU A 146 0.97 -22.84 -6.06
CA GLU A 146 0.66 -23.83 -5.05
C GLU A 146 1.59 -25.02 -5.25
N LEU A 147 2.48 -25.21 -4.27
CA LEU A 147 3.49 -26.26 -4.29
C LEU A 147 2.97 -27.46 -3.49
N PRO A 148 2.52 -28.56 -4.15
CA PRO A 148 1.96 -29.71 -3.46
C PRO A 148 3.04 -30.57 -2.82
N GLU A 149 2.67 -31.43 -1.88
CA GLU A 149 3.52 -32.54 -1.46
C GLU A 149 3.94 -33.38 -2.65
N GLN A 150 5.21 -33.74 -2.71
CA GLN A 150 5.77 -34.52 -3.81
C GLN A 150 6.98 -35.32 -3.38
N PRO A 151 7.21 -36.52 -3.98
CA PRO A 151 8.34 -37.39 -3.64
C PRO A 151 9.69 -36.68 -3.81
N GLY A 152 10.62 -36.92 -2.88
CA GLY A 152 11.99 -36.42 -2.98
C GLY A 152 12.19 -34.93 -2.68
N LEU A 153 11.13 -34.17 -2.36
CA LEU A 153 11.21 -32.75 -2.03
C LEU A 153 10.35 -32.44 -0.79
N LYS A 154 11.02 -32.30 0.36
CA LYS A 154 10.34 -31.92 1.61
C LYS A 154 10.35 -30.40 1.82
N THR A 155 11.50 -29.78 1.59
CA THR A 155 11.73 -28.34 1.80
C THR A 155 12.19 -27.71 0.50
N MET A 156 11.52 -26.66 0.10
CA MET A 156 11.89 -25.86 -1.08
C MET A 156 12.70 -24.64 -0.63
N ARG A 157 13.89 -24.47 -1.23
CA ARG A 157 14.82 -23.36 -0.98
C ARG A 157 14.90 -22.48 -2.22
N ILE A 158 14.12 -21.39 -2.22
CA ILE A 158 13.96 -20.50 -3.37
C ILE A 158 15.04 -19.44 -3.35
N ALA A 159 15.88 -19.43 -4.38
CA ALA A 159 16.87 -18.38 -4.61
C ALA A 159 16.21 -17.14 -5.24
N ASP A 160 15.28 -17.34 -6.19
CA ASP A 160 14.46 -16.27 -6.76
C ASP A 160 13.20 -16.84 -7.43
N GLU A 161 12.19 -15.98 -7.60
CA GLU A 161 10.99 -16.24 -8.41
C GLU A 161 11.14 -15.58 -9.76
N THR A 162 10.82 -16.30 -10.84
CA THR A 162 11.03 -15.83 -12.22
C THR A 162 9.74 -15.41 -12.93
N THR A 163 8.73 -15.01 -12.17
CA THR A 163 7.46 -14.52 -12.72
C THR A 163 7.68 -13.27 -13.57
N GLU A 164 7.28 -13.34 -14.84
CA GLU A 164 7.40 -12.24 -15.79
C GLU A 164 6.05 -11.55 -16.04
N PHE A 165 6.14 -10.27 -16.42
CA PHE A 165 5.06 -9.41 -16.87
C PHE A 165 5.56 -8.63 -18.09
N ASP A 166 5.28 -9.12 -19.29
CA ASP A 166 5.61 -8.44 -20.54
C ASP A 166 4.46 -7.50 -20.94
N ILE A 167 4.60 -6.22 -20.62
CA ILE A 167 3.56 -5.22 -20.82
C ILE A 167 3.52 -4.84 -22.30
N ALA A 168 2.52 -5.31 -23.02
CA ALA A 168 2.42 -5.15 -24.46
C ALA A 168 2.26 -3.67 -24.91
N PRO A 169 1.37 -2.82 -24.28
CA PRO A 169 1.23 -1.43 -24.65
C PRO A 169 2.32 -0.53 -24.09
N THR A 170 2.45 0.68 -24.66
CA THR A 170 3.22 1.81 -24.12
C THR A 170 2.40 2.61 -23.11
N GLY A 171 3.07 3.46 -22.32
CA GLY A 171 2.41 4.29 -21.33
C GLY A 171 3.38 4.93 -20.34
N THR A 172 2.81 5.52 -19.28
CA THR A 172 3.53 6.19 -18.20
C THR A 172 3.39 5.40 -16.90
N ALA A 173 4.46 5.34 -16.11
CA ALA A 173 4.50 4.69 -14.79
C ALA A 173 4.77 5.71 -13.67
N TRP A 174 4.11 5.51 -12.51
CA TRP A 174 4.41 6.17 -11.23
C TRP A 174 4.94 5.12 -10.27
N TRP A 175 6.16 5.31 -9.77
CA TRP A 175 6.89 4.30 -9.04
C TRP A 175 7.95 4.88 -8.11
N ILE A 176 8.37 4.12 -7.11
CA ILE A 176 9.54 4.41 -6.28
C ILE A 176 10.62 3.36 -6.53
N PRO A 177 11.93 3.71 -6.45
CA PRO A 177 13.02 2.78 -6.59
C PRO A 177 12.93 1.65 -5.55
N GLY A 178 13.19 0.42 -6.01
CA GLY A 178 13.31 -0.78 -5.19
C GLY A 178 14.71 -1.38 -5.30
N GLY A 179 14.97 -2.48 -4.61
CA GLY A 179 16.19 -3.23 -4.71
C GLY A 179 17.15 -3.02 -3.54
N GLU A 180 17.99 -2.01 -3.56
CA GLU A 180 19.01 -1.79 -2.53
C GLU A 180 18.45 -1.19 -1.24
N TRP A 181 17.55 -0.21 -1.38
CA TRP A 181 16.83 0.41 -0.28
C TRP A 181 15.42 -0.14 -0.24
N ASN A 182 15.05 -0.74 0.82
CA ASN A 182 13.77 -1.42 0.97
C ASN A 182 12.77 -0.69 1.87
N ARG A 183 13.13 0.43 2.48
CA ARG A 183 12.14 1.35 3.03
C ARG A 183 11.43 2.07 1.91
N TYR A 184 10.13 2.27 2.07
CA TYR A 184 9.25 2.85 1.04
C TYR A 184 9.24 4.38 1.03
N GLU A 185 10.04 5.03 1.87
CA GLU A 185 10.08 6.47 2.08
C GLU A 185 10.90 7.17 1.00
N GLN A 186 10.45 7.06 -0.23
CA GLN A 186 11.13 7.61 -1.39
C GLN A 186 10.24 8.54 -2.19
N VAL A 187 10.86 9.41 -3.01
CA VAL A 187 10.15 10.29 -3.93
C VAL A 187 9.66 9.49 -5.14
N TYR A 188 8.37 9.62 -5.46
CA TYR A 188 7.81 8.99 -6.64
C TYR A 188 8.40 9.58 -7.92
N GLN A 189 8.69 8.68 -8.85
CA GLN A 189 9.12 9.00 -10.21
C GLN A 189 7.95 8.81 -11.18
N LYS A 190 7.86 9.70 -12.20
CA LYS A 190 6.93 9.60 -13.31
C LYS A 190 7.75 9.46 -14.59
N THR A 191 7.71 8.28 -15.20
CA THR A 191 8.54 7.95 -16.38
C THR A 191 7.75 7.14 -17.42
N PRO A 192 8.21 7.04 -18.67
CA PRO A 192 7.76 5.97 -19.54
C PRO A 192 7.95 4.59 -18.92
N ILE A 193 7.09 3.62 -19.25
CA ILE A 193 7.14 2.26 -18.67
C ILE A 193 8.49 1.59 -18.93
N ASP A 194 9.06 1.76 -20.11
CA ASP A 194 10.36 1.20 -20.50
C ASP A 194 11.58 1.90 -19.87
N ALA A 195 11.36 3.00 -19.14
CA ALA A 195 12.40 3.69 -18.36
C ALA A 195 12.41 3.26 -16.86
N VAL A 196 11.41 2.50 -16.42
CA VAL A 196 11.41 1.95 -15.06
C VAL A 196 12.56 0.95 -14.91
N SER A 197 13.38 1.06 -13.86
CA SER A 197 14.50 0.14 -13.61
C SER A 197 14.09 -1.03 -12.70
N THR A 198 14.06 -0.79 -11.40
CA THR A 198 13.56 -1.70 -10.37
C THR A 198 12.62 -0.91 -9.48
N ALA A 199 11.38 -1.35 -9.37
CA ALA A 199 10.34 -0.64 -8.64
C ALA A 199 9.83 -1.43 -7.44
N HIS A 200 9.55 -0.74 -6.33
CA HIS A 200 8.65 -1.25 -5.30
C HIS A 200 7.23 -1.41 -5.84
N THR A 201 6.44 -2.24 -5.17
CA THR A 201 5.01 -2.38 -5.44
C THR A 201 4.19 -1.85 -4.25
N PRO A 202 3.02 -1.21 -4.50
CA PRO A 202 2.33 -1.06 -5.78
C PRO A 202 3.05 -0.10 -6.74
N ILE A 203 3.12 -0.47 -8.01
CA ILE A 203 3.49 0.41 -9.12
C ILE A 203 2.28 0.67 -9.99
N THR A 204 2.02 1.91 -10.32
CA THR A 204 0.87 2.30 -11.14
C THR A 204 1.30 2.72 -12.53
N MET A 205 0.57 2.27 -13.55
CA MET A 205 0.81 2.58 -14.95
C MET A 205 -0.48 3.06 -15.60
N ARG A 206 -0.37 4.09 -16.45
CA ARG A 206 -1.42 4.52 -17.37
C ARG A 206 -0.95 4.28 -18.78
N LEU A 207 -1.66 3.42 -19.48
CA LEU A 207 -1.38 3.11 -20.88
C LEU A 207 -1.83 4.26 -21.79
N ASP A 208 -1.29 4.31 -23.02
CA ASP A 208 -1.59 5.40 -23.97
C ASP A 208 -3.05 5.41 -24.43
N ASP A 209 -3.77 4.30 -24.28
CA ASP A 209 -5.21 4.22 -24.57
C ASP A 209 -6.11 4.61 -23.37
N GLY A 210 -5.51 5.04 -22.27
CA GLY A 210 -6.20 5.45 -21.05
C GLY A 210 -6.42 4.32 -20.03
N THR A 211 -6.13 3.06 -20.35
CA THR A 211 -6.23 1.94 -19.39
C THR A 211 -5.24 2.14 -18.26
N HIS A 212 -5.69 1.93 -17.02
CA HIS A 212 -4.87 2.00 -15.81
C HIS A 212 -4.57 0.60 -15.30
N LEU A 213 -3.31 0.38 -14.90
CA LEU A 213 -2.83 -0.86 -14.30
C LEU A 213 -2.14 -0.56 -12.96
N SER A 214 -2.28 -1.46 -11.99
CA SER A 214 -1.43 -1.43 -10.80
C SER A 214 -0.96 -2.84 -10.47
N PHE A 215 0.36 -3.02 -10.34
CA PHE A 215 0.99 -4.30 -10.00
C PHE A 215 1.33 -4.31 -8.52
N HIS A 216 0.90 -5.36 -7.84
CA HIS A 216 1.14 -5.54 -6.41
C HIS A 216 1.11 -7.02 -6.02
N GLU A 217 1.04 -7.29 -4.72
CA GLU A 217 0.87 -8.63 -4.15
C GLU A 217 -0.16 -8.64 -3.03
N ALA A 218 -0.77 -9.81 -2.79
CA ALA A 218 -1.72 -9.98 -1.70
C ALA A 218 -1.33 -11.18 -0.83
N ALA A 219 -1.72 -11.14 0.45
CA ALA A 219 -1.50 -12.20 1.42
C ALA A 219 -0.02 -12.59 1.58
N LEU A 220 0.86 -11.61 1.80
CA LEU A 220 2.28 -11.84 2.07
C LEU A 220 2.46 -12.49 3.44
N VAL A 221 2.46 -13.82 3.46
CA VAL A 221 2.58 -14.64 4.65
C VAL A 221 3.73 -15.61 4.48
N ASP A 222 4.72 -15.56 5.38
CA ASP A 222 5.87 -16.45 5.43
C ASP A 222 6.57 -16.62 4.07
N TYR A 223 6.79 -15.49 3.41
CA TYR A 223 7.43 -15.38 2.10
C TYR A 223 8.14 -14.04 1.99
N ALA A 224 9.09 -13.87 1.06
CA ALA A 224 9.72 -12.60 0.80
C ALA A 224 8.83 -11.71 -0.10
N GLY A 225 8.75 -10.42 0.20
CA GLY A 225 8.19 -9.44 -0.69
C GLY A 225 8.98 -9.36 -2.01
N TYR A 226 8.36 -8.86 -3.07
CA TYR A 226 9.06 -8.73 -4.36
C TYR A 226 9.13 -7.28 -4.85
N TRP A 227 10.13 -7.02 -5.67
CA TRP A 227 10.25 -5.85 -6.52
C TRP A 227 9.99 -6.24 -7.98
N LEU A 228 9.51 -5.30 -8.79
CA LEU A 228 9.47 -5.45 -10.24
C LEU A 228 10.73 -4.90 -10.85
N LYS A 229 11.58 -5.78 -11.39
CA LYS A 229 12.81 -5.43 -12.08
C LYS A 229 12.63 -5.56 -13.59
N ARG A 230 12.93 -4.51 -14.33
CA ARG A 230 12.90 -4.56 -15.78
C ARG A 230 13.98 -5.51 -16.30
N ALA A 231 13.58 -6.49 -17.10
CA ALA A 231 14.47 -7.45 -17.73
C ALA A 231 14.91 -6.98 -19.12
N ASP A 232 13.95 -6.55 -19.96
CA ASP A 232 14.18 -6.01 -21.31
C ASP A 232 12.94 -5.24 -21.78
N GLY A 233 13.12 -4.13 -22.50
CA GLY A 233 12.01 -3.33 -23.03
C GLY A 233 10.96 -2.99 -21.96
N ARG A 234 9.75 -3.55 -22.10
CA ARG A 234 8.66 -3.47 -21.11
C ARG A 234 8.37 -4.80 -20.41
N THR A 235 9.26 -5.76 -20.52
CA THR A 235 9.22 -7.02 -19.78
C THR A 235 9.81 -6.82 -18.40
N PHE A 236 9.00 -6.98 -17.37
CA PHE A 236 9.40 -6.97 -15.97
C PHE A 236 9.42 -8.38 -15.40
N ARG A 237 10.24 -8.58 -14.39
CA ARG A 237 10.30 -9.83 -13.63
C ARG A 237 10.28 -9.53 -12.14
N THR A 238 9.63 -10.39 -11.38
CA THR A 238 9.75 -10.40 -9.93
C THR A 238 11.20 -10.61 -9.53
N THR A 239 11.61 -9.92 -8.48
CA THR A 239 12.86 -10.17 -7.76
C THR A 239 12.52 -10.16 -6.29
N LEU A 240 12.71 -11.28 -5.61
CA LEU A 240 12.39 -11.40 -4.19
C LEU A 240 13.39 -10.60 -3.36
N ALA A 241 12.92 -10.04 -2.24
CA ALA A 241 13.80 -9.36 -1.29
C ALA A 241 14.88 -10.33 -0.78
N PRO A 242 16.12 -9.86 -0.60
CA PRO A 242 17.23 -10.68 -0.12
C PRO A 242 17.00 -11.25 1.28
N SER A 243 17.82 -12.22 1.63
CA SER A 243 17.99 -12.79 2.97
C SER A 243 19.48 -12.89 3.26
N SER A 244 19.83 -13.02 4.53
CA SER A 244 21.19 -13.36 4.97
C SER A 244 21.64 -14.75 4.50
N GLN A 245 20.74 -15.55 3.97
CA GLN A 245 21.00 -16.89 3.44
C GLN A 245 21.01 -16.90 1.91
N ALA A 246 21.54 -17.97 1.31
CA ALA A 246 21.50 -18.15 -0.14
C ALA A 246 20.06 -18.27 -0.70
N ALA A 247 19.15 -18.84 0.08
CA ALA A 247 17.74 -18.89 -0.24
C ALA A 247 17.03 -17.66 0.32
N ARG A 248 16.27 -16.93 -0.52
CA ARG A 248 15.42 -15.81 -0.12
C ARG A 248 14.17 -16.27 0.59
N VAL A 249 13.71 -17.48 0.27
CA VAL A 249 12.57 -18.14 0.91
C VAL A 249 12.86 -19.60 1.15
N ILE A 250 12.53 -20.07 2.35
CA ILE A 250 12.64 -21.48 2.75
C ILE A 250 11.28 -21.94 3.27
N ARG A 251 10.66 -22.92 2.60
CA ARG A 251 9.33 -23.43 2.96
C ARG A 251 9.28 -24.95 2.85
N ASP A 252 8.66 -25.57 3.84
CA ASP A 252 8.27 -26.97 3.74
C ASP A 252 7.01 -27.12 2.90
N LEU A 253 6.94 -28.20 2.11
CA LEU A 253 5.76 -28.55 1.31
C LEU A 253 4.67 -29.22 2.19
N PRO A 254 3.38 -29.01 1.91
CA PRO A 254 2.85 -28.14 0.86
C PRO A 254 2.80 -26.66 1.31
N PHE A 255 2.90 -25.74 0.37
CA PHE A 255 2.69 -24.31 0.66
C PHE A 255 2.18 -23.54 -0.56
N ASN A 256 1.64 -22.35 -0.31
CA ASN A 256 1.25 -21.38 -1.33
C ASN A 256 2.12 -20.14 -1.22
N THR A 257 2.47 -19.54 -2.36
CA THR A 257 3.08 -18.20 -2.39
C THR A 257 2.03 -17.13 -2.11
N PRO A 258 2.42 -15.87 -1.80
CA PRO A 258 1.53 -14.74 -1.94
C PRO A 258 0.96 -14.63 -3.36
N TRP A 259 -0.16 -13.94 -3.49
CA TRP A 259 -0.75 -13.65 -4.80
C TRP A 259 0.03 -12.54 -5.48
N ARG A 260 0.29 -12.67 -6.78
CA ARG A 260 0.72 -11.59 -7.67
C ARG A 260 -0.52 -10.96 -8.26
N THR A 261 -0.68 -9.64 -8.14
CA THR A 261 -1.92 -8.95 -8.51
C THR A 261 -1.70 -7.91 -9.59
N ILE A 262 -2.71 -7.76 -10.43
CA ILE A 262 -2.82 -6.65 -11.39
C ILE A 262 -4.24 -6.10 -11.28
N ARG A 263 -4.39 -4.86 -10.78
CA ARG A 263 -5.64 -4.10 -10.93
C ARG A 263 -5.71 -3.56 -12.34
N ILE A 264 -6.90 -3.54 -12.92
CA ILE A 264 -7.13 -3.11 -14.31
C ILE A 264 -8.38 -2.23 -14.33
N ALA A 265 -8.24 -0.97 -14.75
CA ALA A 265 -9.35 -0.02 -14.75
C ALA A 265 -9.37 0.83 -16.04
N ASP A 266 -10.54 1.38 -16.37
CA ASP A 266 -10.69 2.31 -17.51
C ASP A 266 -10.24 3.73 -17.14
N ASP A 267 -10.23 4.06 -15.84
CA ASP A 267 -9.87 5.37 -15.32
C ASP A 267 -9.25 5.28 -13.91
N ALA A 268 -8.85 6.41 -13.37
CA ALA A 268 -8.25 6.53 -12.06
C ALA A 268 -9.23 6.15 -10.92
N ALA A 269 -10.54 6.37 -11.12
CA ALA A 269 -11.55 6.03 -10.12
C ALA A 269 -11.70 4.52 -9.98
N GLY A 270 -11.80 3.79 -11.08
CA GLY A 270 -11.86 2.33 -11.05
C GLY A 270 -10.60 1.67 -10.48
N LEU A 271 -9.44 2.34 -10.58
CA LEU A 271 -8.21 1.85 -9.97
C LEU A 271 -8.26 1.93 -8.43
N VAL A 272 -8.84 3.02 -7.89
CA VAL A 272 -8.97 3.26 -6.44
C VAL A 272 -10.13 2.47 -5.83
N ASP A 273 -11.26 2.39 -6.54
CA ASP A 273 -12.47 1.71 -6.06
C ASP A 273 -12.43 0.17 -6.25
N ASN A 274 -11.27 -0.43 -6.08
CA ASN A 274 -10.96 -1.83 -6.32
C ASN A 274 -10.56 -2.54 -5.02
N ASP A 275 -11.13 -3.73 -4.76
CA ASP A 275 -10.90 -4.51 -3.55
C ASP A 275 -10.12 -5.83 -3.80
N LEU A 276 -9.35 -5.91 -4.88
CA LEU A 276 -8.67 -7.14 -5.34
C LEU A 276 -7.83 -7.78 -4.24
N GLU A 277 -6.93 -7.03 -3.60
CA GLU A 277 -6.03 -7.56 -2.58
C GLU A 277 -6.80 -8.03 -1.34
N LEU A 278 -7.91 -7.36 -0.98
CA LEU A 278 -8.76 -7.83 0.13
C LEU A 278 -9.42 -9.16 -0.20
N ASN A 279 -9.98 -9.30 -1.41
CA ASN A 279 -10.66 -10.51 -1.85
C ASN A 279 -9.72 -11.72 -2.01
N LEU A 280 -8.44 -11.49 -2.20
CA LEU A 280 -7.41 -12.54 -2.26
C LEU A 280 -6.86 -12.98 -0.89
N ASN A 281 -7.25 -12.31 0.18
CA ASN A 281 -6.90 -12.67 1.55
C ASN A 281 -7.95 -13.58 2.20
N GLU A 282 -7.50 -14.37 3.17
CA GLU A 282 -8.38 -15.24 3.97
C GLU A 282 -9.36 -14.38 4.82
N PRO A 283 -10.54 -14.93 5.14
CA PRO A 283 -11.45 -14.29 6.09
C PRO A 283 -10.82 -14.02 7.46
N ASN A 284 -11.47 -13.14 8.23
CA ASN A 284 -11.04 -12.78 9.58
C ASN A 284 -10.82 -14.00 10.47
N LYS A 285 -9.60 -14.15 11.00
CA LYS A 285 -9.16 -15.24 11.91
C LYS A 285 -9.18 -14.87 13.38
N LEU A 286 -9.49 -13.61 13.72
CA LEU A 286 -9.50 -13.12 15.10
C LEU A 286 -10.89 -13.21 15.76
N GLY A 287 -11.94 -13.42 14.97
CA GLY A 287 -13.32 -13.40 15.47
C GLY A 287 -13.79 -11.97 15.78
N ASP A 288 -14.26 -11.72 17.01
CA ASP A 288 -14.76 -10.41 17.41
C ASP A 288 -13.61 -9.42 17.64
N VAL A 289 -13.58 -8.35 16.85
CA VAL A 289 -12.59 -7.26 16.92
C VAL A 289 -13.19 -5.92 17.33
N ARG A 290 -14.42 -5.89 17.88
CA ARG A 290 -15.11 -4.66 18.34
C ARG A 290 -14.42 -3.94 19.48
N TRP A 291 -13.40 -4.54 20.08
CA TRP A 291 -12.50 -3.90 21.02
C TRP A 291 -11.64 -2.80 20.38
N PHE A 292 -11.32 -2.88 19.10
CA PHE A 292 -10.75 -1.77 18.32
C PHE A 292 -11.87 -0.92 17.70
N ARG A 293 -11.73 0.40 17.75
CA ARG A 293 -12.62 1.36 17.12
C ARG A 293 -11.83 2.41 16.36
N PRO A 294 -12.12 2.60 15.06
CA PRO A 294 -11.54 3.70 14.29
C PRO A 294 -11.75 5.05 14.97
N ALA A 295 -10.71 5.87 15.01
CA ALA A 295 -10.73 7.14 15.71
C ALA A 295 -9.62 8.09 15.26
N LYS A 296 -9.70 9.32 15.73
CA LYS A 296 -8.60 10.29 15.62
C LYS A 296 -7.82 10.38 16.91
N TYR A 297 -6.54 10.71 16.77
CA TYR A 297 -5.62 10.88 17.88
C TYR A 297 -4.78 12.15 17.72
N ILE A 298 -4.21 12.56 18.82
CA ILE A 298 -3.20 13.63 18.91
C ILE A 298 -1.95 13.06 19.55
N GLY A 299 -0.84 13.79 19.49
CA GLY A 299 0.39 13.36 20.15
C GLY A 299 1.47 14.43 20.13
N ILE A 300 2.56 14.14 20.81
CA ILE A 300 3.70 15.05 20.98
C ILE A 300 4.70 14.96 19.82
N TRP A 301 4.49 14.03 18.88
CA TRP A 301 5.40 13.64 17.81
C TRP A 301 5.89 14.84 16.96
N TRP A 302 4.99 15.79 16.60
CA TRP A 302 5.39 16.93 15.76
C TRP A 302 6.44 17.83 16.41
N GLY A 303 6.38 17.96 17.74
CA GLY A 303 7.39 18.70 18.50
C GLY A 303 8.76 18.01 18.49
N MET A 304 8.80 16.67 18.37
CA MET A 304 10.04 15.91 18.21
C MET A 304 10.61 16.13 16.79
N ILE A 305 9.77 15.99 15.76
CA ILE A 305 10.15 16.14 14.35
C ILE A 305 10.64 17.56 14.06
N ARG A 306 10.05 18.56 14.68
CA ARG A 306 10.51 19.96 14.57
C ARG A 306 11.79 20.25 15.35
N GLY A 307 12.16 19.40 16.32
CA GLY A 307 13.29 19.63 17.23
C GLY A 307 12.97 20.52 18.45
N ASP A 308 11.69 20.89 18.68
CA ASP A 308 11.27 21.62 19.88
C ASP A 308 11.42 20.73 21.13
N TRP A 309 11.24 19.42 20.99
CA TRP A 309 11.41 18.42 22.03
C TRP A 309 12.32 17.28 21.57
N SER A 310 12.77 16.44 22.52
CA SER A 310 13.60 15.27 22.27
C SER A 310 12.90 14.00 22.71
N TRP A 311 13.21 12.88 22.02
CA TRP A 311 12.84 11.54 22.53
C TRP A 311 13.68 11.14 23.74
N ALA A 312 14.94 11.60 23.81
CA ALA A 312 15.84 11.30 24.90
C ALA A 312 15.50 12.07 26.17
N GLU A 313 15.82 11.47 27.32
CA GLU A 313 15.71 12.09 28.64
C GLU A 313 16.52 13.38 28.74
N GLY A 314 16.01 14.36 29.47
CA GLY A 314 16.71 15.63 29.66
C GLY A 314 15.77 16.84 29.71
N PRO A 315 16.33 18.07 29.68
CA PRO A 315 15.52 19.30 29.84
C PRO A 315 14.46 19.49 28.77
N ASN A 316 14.69 18.97 27.56
CA ASN A 316 13.77 19.08 26.42
C ASN A 316 12.96 17.79 26.19
N HIS A 317 12.97 16.85 27.11
CA HIS A 317 12.24 15.59 26.97
C HIS A 317 10.74 15.83 26.66
N GLY A 318 10.29 15.25 25.55
CA GLY A 318 8.90 15.38 25.08
C GLY A 318 7.92 14.58 25.92
N ALA A 319 8.28 13.33 26.21
CA ALA A 319 7.41 12.34 26.87
C ALA A 319 7.41 12.50 28.40
N THR A 320 6.83 13.58 28.91
CA THR A 320 6.70 13.79 30.34
C THR A 320 5.26 13.58 30.82
N THR A 321 5.08 13.12 32.07
CA THR A 321 3.77 12.98 32.70
C THR A 321 2.94 14.26 32.63
N ALA A 322 3.56 15.41 32.88
CA ALA A 322 2.86 16.71 32.89
C ALA A 322 2.36 17.10 31.49
N ARG A 323 3.20 16.94 30.45
CA ARG A 323 2.82 17.26 29.06
C ARG A 323 1.73 16.29 28.58
N THR A 324 1.87 15.01 28.84
CA THR A 324 0.89 14.00 28.45
C THR A 324 -0.48 14.26 29.03
N LYS A 325 -0.58 14.67 30.31
CA LYS A 325 -1.85 15.08 30.93
C LYS A 325 -2.52 16.23 30.17
N ARG A 326 -1.76 17.24 29.73
CA ARG A 326 -2.30 18.35 28.95
C ARG A 326 -2.88 17.86 27.60
N TYR A 327 -2.20 16.91 26.91
CA TYR A 327 -2.69 16.31 25.69
C TYR A 327 -3.94 15.45 25.93
N ILE A 328 -4.01 14.70 27.05
CA ILE A 328 -5.21 13.95 27.44
C ILE A 328 -6.39 14.91 27.69
N ASP A 329 -6.16 16.03 28.39
CA ASP A 329 -7.19 17.04 28.66
C ASP A 329 -7.71 17.68 27.37
N PHE A 330 -6.81 18.00 26.43
CA PHE A 330 -7.17 18.50 25.11
C PHE A 330 -7.96 17.46 24.31
N ALA A 331 -7.51 16.20 24.29
CA ALA A 331 -8.20 15.11 23.60
C ALA A 331 -9.64 14.95 24.11
N ALA A 332 -9.82 14.92 25.44
CA ALA A 332 -11.13 14.84 26.09
C ALA A 332 -12.03 16.03 25.73
N LYS A 333 -11.48 17.26 25.74
CA LYS A 333 -12.20 18.51 25.41
C LYS A 333 -12.71 18.53 23.96
N HIS A 334 -11.91 18.04 23.02
CA HIS A 334 -12.17 18.15 21.59
C HIS A 334 -12.65 16.85 20.92
N GLY A 335 -12.86 15.78 21.68
CA GLY A 335 -13.42 14.51 21.18
C GLY A 335 -12.42 13.61 20.44
N PHE A 336 -11.11 13.79 20.65
CA PHE A 336 -10.11 12.85 20.21
C PHE A 336 -10.10 11.64 21.16
N ARG A 337 -10.02 10.44 20.59
CA ARG A 337 -10.02 9.22 21.38
C ARG A 337 -8.61 8.82 21.85
N GLY A 338 -7.58 9.11 21.06
CA GLY A 338 -6.22 8.64 21.31
C GLY A 338 -5.22 9.76 21.60
N VAL A 339 -4.24 9.45 22.46
CA VAL A 339 -3.04 10.27 22.67
C VAL A 339 -1.81 9.39 22.51
N LEU A 340 -1.00 9.68 21.48
CA LEU A 340 0.26 9.01 21.22
C LEU A 340 1.41 9.74 21.93
N VAL A 341 2.25 8.98 22.63
CA VAL A 341 3.45 9.50 23.27
C VAL A 341 4.64 8.65 22.88
N GLU A 342 5.52 9.18 22.08
CA GLU A 342 6.80 8.57 21.74
C GLU A 342 7.87 8.98 22.73
N GLY A 343 8.91 8.16 22.97
CA GLY A 343 9.97 8.44 23.92
C GLY A 343 9.59 8.20 25.38
N TRP A 344 8.48 7.51 25.65
CA TRP A 344 7.99 7.23 27.00
C TRP A 344 8.83 6.18 27.75
N ASP A 345 9.46 5.28 26.99
CA ASP A 345 10.21 4.13 27.46
C ASP A 345 11.72 4.35 27.43
N LYS A 346 12.47 3.48 28.06
CA LYS A 346 13.93 3.54 28.07
C LYS A 346 14.52 3.09 26.73
N GLY A 347 15.66 3.66 26.35
CA GLY A 347 16.45 3.29 25.18
C GLY A 347 16.73 4.46 24.23
N TRP A 348 16.17 5.64 24.47
CA TRP A 348 16.30 6.80 23.58
C TRP A 348 17.55 7.64 23.83
N ASN A 349 18.34 7.35 24.85
CA ASN A 349 19.51 8.14 25.20
C ASN A 349 20.69 7.80 24.24
N GLY A 350 21.44 8.83 23.83
CA GLY A 350 22.59 8.63 22.94
C GLY A 350 22.19 8.34 21.49
N ASP A 351 22.94 7.45 20.85
CA ASP A 351 22.68 7.00 19.47
C ASP A 351 21.69 5.83 19.44
N TRP A 352 20.41 6.12 19.74
CA TRP A 352 19.34 5.11 19.76
C TRP A 352 19.14 4.42 18.39
N PHE A 353 19.48 5.12 17.31
CA PHE A 353 19.38 4.59 15.95
C PHE A 353 20.30 3.39 15.71
N GLY A 354 21.51 3.40 16.33
CA GLY A 354 22.48 2.34 16.25
C GLY A 354 22.41 1.29 17.39
N HIS A 355 21.61 1.54 18.43
CA HIS A 355 21.58 0.75 19.67
C HIS A 355 20.17 0.25 20.03
N GLY A 356 19.53 -0.43 19.11
CA GLY A 356 18.20 -1.04 19.33
C GLY A 356 18.13 -2.05 20.48
N ASP A 357 19.29 -2.49 21.03
CA ASP A 357 19.37 -3.35 22.23
C ASP A 357 18.98 -2.62 23.51
N ASP A 358 19.09 -1.30 23.56
CA ASP A 358 18.83 -0.49 24.76
C ASP A 358 17.34 -0.26 25.03
N PHE A 359 16.47 -0.51 24.03
CA PHE A 359 15.03 -0.33 24.19
C PHE A 359 14.42 -1.33 25.16
N SER A 360 13.60 -0.79 26.07
CA SER A 360 12.80 -1.57 27.00
C SER A 360 11.32 -1.23 26.87
N TYR A 361 10.54 -2.12 26.30
CA TYR A 361 9.11 -1.91 26.01
C TYR A 361 8.19 -2.08 27.23
N THR A 362 8.77 -2.21 28.42
CA THR A 362 8.04 -2.39 29.69
C THR A 362 8.46 -1.43 30.80
N GLN A 363 9.47 -0.60 30.56
CA GLN A 363 10.01 0.32 31.55
C GLN A 363 9.92 1.77 31.06
N SER A 364 9.18 2.60 31.78
CA SER A 364 9.12 4.03 31.53
C SER A 364 10.43 4.74 31.89
N THR A 365 10.64 5.91 31.28
CA THR A 365 11.60 6.92 31.78
C THR A 365 11.17 7.42 33.16
N PRO A 366 12.09 7.97 33.97
CA PRO A 366 11.76 8.38 35.36
C PRO A 366 10.69 9.47 35.48
N ASP A 367 10.49 10.28 34.46
CA ASP A 367 9.53 11.39 34.40
C ASP A 367 8.20 11.03 33.71
N PHE A 368 8.01 9.74 33.36
CA PHE A 368 6.80 9.24 32.72
C PHE A 368 6.10 8.15 33.53
N ASP A 369 4.97 8.52 34.15
CA ASP A 369 4.11 7.61 34.93
C ASP A 369 3.08 6.93 33.99
N LEU A 370 3.48 5.88 33.27
CA LEU A 370 2.60 5.15 32.35
C LEU A 370 1.31 4.61 33.00
N PRO A 371 1.35 3.92 34.17
CA PRO A 371 0.12 3.44 34.81
C PRO A 371 -0.82 4.57 35.26
N GLY A 372 -0.27 5.63 35.83
CA GLY A 372 -1.04 6.80 36.29
C GLY A 372 -1.68 7.55 35.12
N LEU A 373 -0.95 7.68 33.99
CA LEU A 373 -1.45 8.31 32.78
C LEU A 373 -2.54 7.47 32.09
N ALA A 374 -2.37 6.16 32.04
CA ALA A 374 -3.38 5.25 31.49
C ALA A 374 -4.69 5.30 32.30
N ALA A 375 -4.61 5.36 33.64
CA ALA A 375 -5.77 5.55 34.50
C ALA A 375 -6.42 6.93 34.26
N TYR A 376 -5.63 7.99 34.25
CA TYR A 376 -6.09 9.36 34.00
C TYR A 376 -6.80 9.53 32.65
N ALA A 377 -6.24 8.95 31.58
CA ALA A 377 -6.84 8.97 30.26
C ALA A 377 -8.20 8.26 30.26
N ARG A 378 -8.26 7.07 30.84
CA ARG A 378 -9.46 6.25 30.95
C ARG A 378 -10.60 6.97 31.69
N ASP A 379 -10.28 7.65 32.79
CA ASP A 379 -11.25 8.44 33.55
C ASP A 379 -11.84 9.60 32.73
N LYS A 380 -11.14 10.06 31.71
CA LYS A 380 -11.59 11.11 30.79
C LYS A 380 -12.18 10.57 29.48
N GLY A 381 -12.29 9.24 29.32
CA GLY A 381 -12.78 8.62 28.10
C GLY A 381 -11.79 8.67 26.92
N VAL A 382 -10.52 8.87 27.22
CA VAL A 382 -9.40 8.89 26.26
C VAL A 382 -8.53 7.65 26.46
N HIS A 383 -7.86 7.17 25.41
CA HIS A 383 -6.92 6.06 25.49
C HIS A 383 -5.51 6.55 25.17
N LEU A 384 -4.51 5.99 25.84
CA LEU A 384 -3.14 6.12 25.36
C LEU A 384 -2.94 5.22 24.14
N ILE A 385 -2.19 5.72 23.17
CA ILE A 385 -1.62 4.91 22.09
C ILE A 385 -0.18 4.62 22.46
N GLY A 386 0.18 3.35 22.52
CA GLY A 386 1.54 2.91 22.82
C GLY A 386 2.49 3.18 21.67
N HIS A 387 3.80 3.23 22.00
CA HIS A 387 4.85 3.35 21.01
C HIS A 387 5.98 2.37 21.32
N HIS A 388 6.46 1.67 20.30
CA HIS A 388 7.61 0.77 20.36
C HIS A 388 8.51 1.03 19.16
N GLU A 389 9.58 1.80 19.33
CA GLU A 389 10.65 1.89 18.36
C GLU A 389 11.64 0.75 18.55
N THR A 390 12.10 0.14 17.47
CA THR A 390 13.01 -1.00 17.55
C THR A 390 14.44 -0.69 17.15
N GLY A 391 14.69 0.44 16.46
CA GLY A 391 15.97 0.72 15.81
C GLY A 391 16.38 -0.42 14.85
N GLY A 392 15.39 -1.12 14.27
CA GLY A 392 15.61 -2.30 13.43
C GLY A 392 16.03 -3.57 14.18
N ASN A 393 16.16 -3.55 15.51
CA ASN A 393 16.52 -4.73 16.30
C ASN A 393 15.27 -5.55 16.71
N ILE A 394 14.77 -6.36 15.78
CA ILE A 394 13.63 -7.22 16.04
C ILE A 394 13.98 -8.39 16.98
N ALA A 395 15.25 -8.73 17.19
CA ALA A 395 15.63 -9.75 18.15
C ALA A 395 15.32 -9.29 19.58
N ASN A 396 15.70 -8.06 19.96
CA ASN A 396 15.35 -7.45 21.25
C ASN A 396 13.84 -7.29 21.40
N TYR A 397 13.16 -6.82 20.34
CA TYR A 397 11.70 -6.62 20.38
C TYR A 397 10.94 -7.94 20.56
N GLU A 398 11.29 -9.00 19.81
CA GLU A 398 10.62 -10.30 19.94
C GLU A 398 10.83 -10.96 21.31
N ALA A 399 11.99 -10.72 21.94
CA ALA A 399 12.25 -11.21 23.29
C ALA A 399 11.33 -10.60 24.36
N GLN A 400 10.87 -9.37 24.15
CA GLN A 400 10.02 -8.62 25.11
C GLN A 400 8.55 -8.56 24.65
N LEU A 401 8.21 -8.98 23.43
CA LEU A 401 6.94 -8.72 22.76
C LEU A 401 5.70 -9.13 23.55
N ASP A 402 5.70 -10.33 24.13
CA ASP A 402 4.53 -10.84 24.89
C ASP A 402 4.32 -10.02 26.16
N ALA A 403 5.37 -9.72 26.92
CA ALA A 403 5.32 -8.89 28.13
C ALA A 403 4.90 -7.44 27.81
N ALA A 404 5.39 -6.86 26.74
CA ALA A 404 5.04 -5.51 26.30
C ALA A 404 3.55 -5.40 25.90
N MET A 405 3.03 -6.36 25.14
CA MET A 405 1.62 -6.39 24.76
C MET A 405 0.71 -6.70 25.96
N GLN A 406 1.15 -7.55 26.87
CA GLN A 406 0.44 -7.80 28.13
C GLN A 406 0.34 -6.54 28.99
N LEU A 407 1.41 -5.77 29.10
CA LEU A 407 1.42 -4.48 29.81
C LEU A 407 0.38 -3.53 29.22
N TYR A 408 0.37 -3.36 27.91
CA TYR A 408 -0.58 -2.48 27.22
C TYR A 408 -2.02 -2.94 27.41
N GLY A 409 -2.32 -4.22 27.15
CA GLY A 409 -3.67 -4.75 27.36
C GLY A 409 -4.15 -4.59 28.81
N GLY A 410 -3.26 -4.80 29.80
CA GLY A 410 -3.56 -4.60 31.23
C GLY A 410 -3.84 -3.16 31.60
N LEU A 411 -3.26 -2.20 30.91
CA LEU A 411 -3.46 -0.77 31.11
C LEU A 411 -4.62 -0.18 30.30
N GLY A 412 -5.21 -0.96 29.36
CA GLY A 412 -6.26 -0.49 28.47
C GLY A 412 -5.74 0.36 27.29
N VAL A 413 -4.46 0.22 26.94
CA VAL A 413 -3.89 0.73 25.70
C VAL A 413 -4.31 -0.23 24.59
N ASP A 414 -5.11 0.26 23.64
CA ASP A 414 -5.75 -0.58 22.61
C ASP A 414 -5.15 -0.43 21.21
N VAL A 415 -4.13 0.43 21.05
CA VAL A 415 -3.36 0.61 19.83
C VAL A 415 -1.89 0.80 20.17
N VAL A 416 -0.98 0.20 19.39
CA VAL A 416 0.45 0.45 19.44
C VAL A 416 0.95 0.93 18.07
N LYS A 417 1.72 2.02 18.06
CA LYS A 417 2.57 2.41 16.93
C LYS A 417 3.90 1.68 17.09
N THR A 418 4.33 0.91 16.08
CA THR A 418 5.66 0.27 16.06
C THR A 418 6.54 0.96 15.04
N GLY A 419 7.84 1.13 15.35
CA GLY A 419 8.84 1.71 14.46
C GLY A 419 9.97 0.72 14.15
N TYR A 420 10.53 0.81 12.95
CA TYR A 420 11.62 -0.05 12.47
C TYR A 420 12.66 0.81 11.73
N VAL A 421 13.08 1.89 12.35
CA VAL A 421 14.04 2.82 11.78
C VAL A 421 15.39 2.11 11.63
N ALA A 422 15.68 1.66 10.42
CA ALA A 422 16.92 1.01 10.05
C ALA A 422 17.18 1.14 8.55
N ASP A 423 18.43 1.02 8.15
CA ASP A 423 18.78 0.92 6.73
C ASP A 423 18.39 -0.45 6.14
N ALA A 424 18.30 -0.50 4.82
CA ALA A 424 18.07 -1.74 4.10
C ALA A 424 19.13 -2.78 4.46
N GLY A 425 18.70 -4.00 4.82
CA GLY A 425 19.60 -5.05 5.32
C GLY A 425 20.09 -4.81 6.74
N GLY A 426 19.65 -3.73 7.40
CA GLY A 426 20.05 -3.39 8.77
C GLY A 426 19.19 -4.00 9.86
N ILE A 427 18.26 -4.88 9.52
CA ILE A 427 17.39 -5.55 10.51
C ILE A 427 18.17 -6.60 11.27
N ILE A 428 18.26 -6.44 12.59
CA ILE A 428 18.87 -7.43 13.48
C ILE A 428 17.80 -8.39 13.95
N ALA A 429 17.84 -9.61 13.41
CA ALA A 429 16.86 -10.67 13.69
C ALA A 429 17.49 -11.79 14.55
N PRO A 430 16.68 -12.57 15.29
CA PRO A 430 17.16 -13.78 15.95
C PRO A 430 17.80 -14.75 14.93
N GLY A 431 18.98 -15.29 15.29
CA GLY A 431 19.66 -16.36 14.56
C GLY A 431 19.04 -17.73 14.81
N GLU A 432 19.78 -18.79 14.47
CA GLU A 432 19.32 -20.18 14.65
C GLU A 432 19.57 -20.69 16.06
N ALA A 433 20.67 -20.27 16.68
CA ALA A 433 21.00 -20.64 18.06
C ALA A 433 20.46 -19.60 19.07
N PRO A 434 20.15 -19.99 20.33
CA PRO A 434 19.76 -19.07 21.38
C PRO A 434 20.82 -17.98 21.61
N GLY A 435 20.42 -16.71 21.55
CA GLY A 435 21.29 -15.54 21.70
C GLY A 435 22.10 -15.16 20.44
N GLU A 436 22.00 -15.92 19.37
CA GLU A 436 22.55 -15.56 18.07
C GLU A 436 21.65 -14.53 17.37
N THR A 437 22.26 -13.59 16.66
CA THR A 437 21.57 -12.64 15.79
C THR A 437 22.16 -12.69 14.39
N ARG A 438 21.34 -12.25 13.41
CA ARG A 438 21.78 -12.12 12.03
C ARG A 438 21.13 -10.89 11.38
N MET A 439 21.80 -10.35 10.37
CA MET A 439 21.25 -9.26 9.58
C MET A 439 20.22 -9.78 8.59
N GLU A 440 19.08 -9.11 8.49
CA GLU A 440 18.04 -9.45 7.53
C GLU A 440 17.56 -8.21 6.76
N TRP A 441 16.84 -8.46 5.69
CA TRP A 441 16.29 -7.40 4.85
C TRP A 441 14.86 -7.09 5.26
N HIS A 442 14.53 -5.80 5.18
CA HIS A 442 13.25 -5.23 5.58
C HIS A 442 12.03 -5.92 4.92
N ASP A 443 12.10 -6.28 3.63
CA ASP A 443 11.05 -6.97 2.89
C ASP A 443 11.24 -8.50 2.81
N GLY A 444 12.22 -9.04 3.53
CA GLY A 444 12.54 -10.47 3.51
C GLY A 444 11.50 -11.33 4.19
N GLN A 445 11.58 -12.66 3.97
CA GLN A 445 10.71 -13.65 4.61
C GLN A 445 10.68 -13.49 6.14
N ARG A 446 11.83 -13.19 6.76
CA ARG A 446 11.94 -13.04 8.22
C ARG A 446 11.12 -11.86 8.74
N MET A 447 11.08 -10.75 8.00
CA MET A 447 10.25 -9.60 8.37
C MET A 447 8.76 -9.85 8.16
N ALA A 448 8.37 -10.57 7.11
CA ALA A 448 6.98 -11.00 6.95
C ALA A 448 6.52 -11.88 8.13
N GLN A 449 7.37 -12.78 8.61
CA GLN A 449 7.12 -13.61 9.81
C GLN A 449 7.04 -12.74 11.08
N HIS A 450 7.96 -11.77 11.23
CA HIS A 450 8.02 -10.87 12.38
C HIS A 450 6.75 -10.02 12.52
N HIS A 451 6.38 -9.28 11.49
CA HIS A 451 5.18 -8.44 11.54
C HIS A 451 3.91 -9.25 11.83
N LEU A 452 3.78 -10.43 11.24
CA LEU A 452 2.65 -11.31 11.52
C LEU A 452 2.66 -11.83 12.97
N ARG A 453 3.84 -12.08 13.55
CA ARG A 453 4.00 -12.43 14.98
C ARG A 453 3.55 -11.27 15.86
N VAL A 454 3.99 -10.04 15.57
CA VAL A 454 3.58 -8.84 16.33
C VAL A 454 2.07 -8.69 16.32
N VAL A 455 1.45 -8.73 15.15
CA VAL A 455 -0.01 -8.59 14.98
C VAL A 455 -0.78 -9.68 15.75
N LYS A 456 -0.36 -10.94 15.65
CA LYS A 456 -1.00 -12.05 16.37
C LYS A 456 -0.82 -11.95 17.88
N THR A 457 0.36 -11.53 18.35
CA THR A 457 0.61 -11.35 19.78
C THR A 457 -0.20 -10.19 20.33
N ALA A 458 -0.23 -9.07 19.64
CA ALA A 458 -1.04 -7.90 20.02
C ALA A 458 -2.54 -8.25 20.12
N ALA A 459 -3.06 -9.05 19.17
CA ALA A 459 -4.46 -9.49 19.18
C ALA A 459 -4.85 -10.27 20.45
N LYS A 460 -3.95 -11.07 21.03
CA LYS A 460 -4.20 -11.80 22.29
C LYS A 460 -4.53 -10.86 23.44
N TYR A 461 -3.98 -9.66 23.41
CA TYR A 461 -4.13 -8.64 24.46
C TYR A 461 -5.06 -7.50 24.05
N HIS A 462 -5.80 -7.66 22.94
CA HIS A 462 -6.70 -6.67 22.38
C HIS A 462 -6.00 -5.35 22.03
N VAL A 463 -4.81 -5.44 21.46
CA VAL A 463 -4.04 -4.30 20.97
C VAL A 463 -4.02 -4.33 19.43
N ALA A 464 -4.37 -3.22 18.80
CA ALA A 464 -4.25 -3.02 17.38
C ALA A 464 -2.84 -2.48 17.03
N VAL A 465 -2.37 -2.74 15.82
CA VAL A 465 -1.02 -2.40 15.39
C VAL A 465 -1.09 -1.39 14.24
N ASN A 466 -0.40 -0.26 14.43
CA ASN A 466 -0.06 0.71 13.40
C ASN A 466 1.46 0.70 13.20
N ALA A 467 1.94 0.17 12.09
CA ALA A 467 3.37 -0.01 11.87
C ALA A 467 3.96 1.13 11.03
N HIS A 468 5.02 1.78 11.53
CA HIS A 468 5.86 2.71 10.77
C HIS A 468 7.13 2.00 10.31
N GLU A 469 7.77 2.48 9.23
CA GLU A 469 8.80 1.75 8.46
C GLU A 469 8.41 0.27 8.24
N PRO A 470 7.18 -0.01 7.83
CA PRO A 470 6.64 -1.37 7.81
C PRO A 470 7.03 -2.14 6.56
N ILE A 471 6.86 -3.45 6.60
CA ILE A 471 6.66 -4.20 5.35
C ILE A 471 5.38 -3.74 4.66
N LYS A 472 5.36 -3.76 3.31
CA LYS A 472 4.20 -3.30 2.50
C LYS A 472 2.87 -3.93 2.96
N ASP A 473 1.76 -3.20 2.81
CA ASP A 473 0.43 -3.76 3.01
C ASP A 473 0.05 -4.67 1.83
N THR A 474 -0.56 -5.79 2.12
CA THR A 474 -0.97 -6.80 1.14
C THR A 474 -2.38 -7.31 1.41
N GLY A 475 -3.24 -6.45 2.00
CA GLY A 475 -4.63 -6.76 2.30
C GLY A 475 -4.84 -7.67 3.53
N LEU A 476 -3.78 -7.97 4.30
CA LEU A 476 -3.86 -8.84 5.48
C LEU A 476 -4.79 -8.32 6.58
N ARG A 477 -5.23 -7.06 6.51
CA ARG A 477 -6.26 -6.48 7.39
C ARG A 477 -7.62 -7.21 7.30
N ARG A 478 -7.91 -7.92 6.19
CA ARG A 478 -9.08 -8.82 6.11
C ARG A 478 -8.93 -9.99 7.08
N THR A 479 -7.75 -10.61 7.11
CA THR A 479 -7.46 -11.79 7.93
C THR A 479 -7.17 -11.44 9.38
N TYR A 480 -6.49 -10.31 9.59
CA TYR A 480 -6.09 -9.79 10.90
C TYR A 480 -6.49 -8.32 11.05
N PRO A 481 -7.78 -8.04 11.34
CA PRO A 481 -8.30 -6.67 11.39
C PRO A 481 -7.71 -5.78 12.48
N ASN A 482 -6.88 -6.30 13.37
CA ASN A 482 -6.09 -5.51 14.29
C ASN A 482 -4.79 -4.93 13.69
N TRP A 483 -4.47 -5.25 12.44
CA TRP A 483 -3.41 -4.56 11.71
C TRP A 483 -4.02 -3.35 11.00
N VAL A 484 -4.12 -2.24 11.72
CA VAL A 484 -5.01 -1.13 11.36
C VAL A 484 -4.39 -0.11 10.43
N GLY A 485 -3.08 0.08 10.48
CA GLY A 485 -2.38 1.04 9.63
C GLY A 485 -0.93 0.67 9.41
N ARG A 486 -0.38 1.24 8.37
CA ARG A 486 1.06 1.26 8.06
C ARG A 486 1.41 2.61 7.47
N GLU A 487 2.60 3.14 7.79
CA GLU A 487 3.12 4.29 7.06
C GLU A 487 3.47 3.89 5.62
N GLY A 488 4.59 3.23 5.40
CA GLY A 488 5.00 2.60 4.14
C GLY A 488 5.14 3.55 2.94
N ALA A 489 5.40 4.82 3.19
CA ALA A 489 5.80 5.87 2.24
C ALA A 489 6.24 7.09 3.04
N ARG A 490 6.80 8.13 2.39
CA ARG A 490 7.06 9.41 3.04
C ARG A 490 5.77 9.98 3.63
N GLY A 491 5.71 10.09 4.97
CA GLY A 491 4.64 10.71 5.71
C GLY A 491 4.82 12.24 5.85
N MET A 492 4.05 12.84 6.76
CA MET A 492 4.10 14.28 7.06
C MET A 492 5.48 14.71 7.60
N GLU A 493 6.25 13.82 8.23
CA GLU A 493 7.58 14.15 8.75
C GLU A 493 8.51 14.70 7.65
N TYR A 494 8.44 14.12 6.46
CA TYR A 494 9.23 14.62 5.32
C TYR A 494 8.80 16.01 4.86
N ASN A 495 7.61 16.48 5.20
CA ASN A 495 7.21 17.87 4.95
C ASN A 495 7.92 18.86 5.90
N ALA A 496 8.47 18.36 7.04
CA ALA A 496 9.17 19.19 8.01
C ALA A 496 10.61 19.54 7.61
N TRP A 497 11.26 18.78 6.70
CA TRP A 497 12.71 18.84 6.54
C TRP A 497 13.20 19.64 5.32
N GLY A 498 12.62 20.79 5.06
CA GLY A 498 13.15 21.83 4.13
C GLY A 498 13.48 21.27 2.75
N ALA A 499 14.78 21.23 2.40
CA ALA A 499 15.25 20.81 1.07
C ALA A 499 14.92 19.36 0.69
N PHE A 500 14.61 18.53 1.66
CA PHE A 500 14.18 17.14 1.46
C PHE A 500 12.67 16.97 1.57
N ALA A 501 11.92 18.06 1.72
CA ALA A 501 10.47 18.03 1.89
C ALA A 501 9.76 17.40 0.69
N ASN A 502 8.59 16.82 0.97
CA ASN A 502 7.69 16.35 -0.09
C ASN A 502 7.23 17.55 -0.95
N GLY A 503 7.19 17.34 -2.27
CA GLY A 503 6.52 18.28 -3.17
C GLY A 503 5.00 18.24 -3.04
N PRO A 504 4.29 19.26 -3.55
CA PRO A 504 2.81 19.31 -3.45
C PRO A 504 2.10 18.21 -4.28
N ASP A 505 2.79 17.53 -5.16
CA ASP A 505 2.34 16.40 -5.98
C ASP A 505 2.44 15.04 -5.25
N HIS A 506 3.13 15.01 -4.11
CA HIS A 506 3.36 13.77 -3.37
C HIS A 506 2.06 13.12 -2.90
N GLU A 507 1.23 13.86 -2.16
CA GLU A 507 -0.01 13.32 -1.60
C GLU A 507 -1.04 12.91 -2.68
N PRO A 508 -1.26 13.69 -3.78
CA PRO A 508 -2.05 13.20 -4.91
C PRO A 508 -1.52 11.91 -5.53
N THR A 509 -0.18 11.75 -5.62
CA THR A 509 0.44 10.54 -6.15
C THR A 509 0.22 9.34 -5.22
N LEU A 510 0.29 9.53 -3.90
CA LEU A 510 0.04 8.46 -2.92
C LEU A 510 -1.33 7.82 -3.10
N VAL A 511 -2.37 8.58 -3.45
CA VAL A 511 -3.74 8.08 -3.65
C VAL A 511 -3.79 6.95 -4.67
N TYR A 512 -3.01 7.05 -5.74
CA TYR A 512 -3.03 6.11 -6.87
C TYR A 512 -1.85 5.14 -6.87
N THR A 513 -1.05 5.14 -5.82
CA THR A 513 0.10 4.26 -5.65
C THR A 513 0.05 3.58 -4.28
N ARG A 514 0.68 4.17 -3.25
CA ARG A 514 0.76 3.61 -1.90
C ARG A 514 -0.62 3.25 -1.30
N MET A 515 -1.62 4.11 -1.50
CA MET A 515 -2.96 3.90 -0.93
C MET A 515 -3.71 2.72 -1.55
N LEU A 516 -3.31 2.26 -2.74
CA LEU A 516 -3.91 1.07 -3.36
C LEU A 516 -3.62 -0.22 -2.57
N SER A 517 -2.54 -0.25 -1.79
CA SER A 517 -2.24 -1.40 -0.94
C SER A 517 -3.06 -1.45 0.36
N GLY A 518 -3.48 -0.30 0.89
CA GLY A 518 -4.28 -0.23 2.12
C GLY A 518 -4.09 1.08 2.91
N PRO A 519 -4.67 1.18 4.11
CA PRO A 519 -4.62 2.37 4.95
C PRO A 519 -3.21 2.86 5.24
N MET A 520 -3.05 4.19 5.30
CA MET A 520 -1.77 4.82 5.61
C MET A 520 -1.90 5.78 6.80
N ASP A 521 -1.02 5.65 7.79
CA ASP A 521 -0.85 6.67 8.82
C ASP A 521 0.10 7.78 8.31
N PHE A 522 -0.48 8.74 7.59
CA PHE A 522 0.24 9.89 7.00
C PHE A 522 0.54 10.98 8.03
N THR A 523 -0.10 10.97 9.19
CA THR A 523 0.02 11.97 10.27
C THR A 523 -0.35 13.41 9.85
N PRO A 524 -1.56 13.67 9.27
CA PRO A 524 -1.97 14.98 8.79
C PRO A 524 -2.31 15.98 9.92
N GLY A 525 -2.69 17.20 9.54
CA GLY A 525 -3.28 18.19 10.46
C GLY A 525 -2.27 19.16 11.07
N VAL A 526 -1.20 19.49 10.34
CA VAL A 526 -0.26 20.56 10.70
C VAL A 526 -0.82 21.90 10.21
N LEU A 527 -1.60 22.56 11.05
CA LEU A 527 -2.30 23.81 10.71
C LEU A 527 -1.42 25.06 10.75
N SER A 528 -0.29 25.00 11.48
CA SER A 528 0.75 26.05 11.40
C SER A 528 1.37 26.14 10.02
N LEU A 529 1.37 25.05 9.25
CA LEU A 529 2.08 24.89 7.97
C LEU A 529 3.59 25.16 8.10
N GLU A 530 4.16 24.86 9.28
CA GLU A 530 5.56 25.02 9.61
C GLU A 530 6.21 23.70 10.03
N GLY A 531 7.33 23.38 9.42
CA GLY A 531 8.22 22.29 9.77
C GLY A 531 9.36 22.67 10.71
N ALA A 532 10.45 21.90 10.68
CA ALA A 532 11.69 22.20 11.40
C ALA A 532 12.24 23.58 10.98
N ASP A 533 12.86 24.30 11.93
CA ASP A 533 13.37 25.64 11.72
C ASP A 533 12.34 26.62 11.11
N HIS A 534 11.06 26.40 11.39
CA HIS A 534 9.94 27.15 10.80
C HIS A 534 9.88 27.12 9.27
N ALA A 535 10.47 26.09 8.64
CA ALA A 535 10.38 25.90 7.20
C ALA A 535 8.92 25.74 6.74
N PRO A 536 8.48 26.45 5.69
CA PRO A 536 7.11 26.39 5.25
C PRO A 536 6.80 25.03 4.55
N LEU A 537 5.68 24.41 4.89
CA LEU A 537 5.20 23.22 4.21
C LEU A 537 4.71 23.52 2.78
N ALA A 538 4.90 22.59 1.85
CA ALA A 538 4.38 22.66 0.49
C ALA A 538 2.85 22.36 0.43
N SER A 539 2.07 23.05 1.25
CA SER A 539 0.65 22.79 1.47
C SER A 539 -0.11 24.09 1.72
N THR A 540 -1.40 24.13 1.37
CA THR A 540 -2.32 25.15 1.90
C THR A 540 -3.05 24.62 3.13
N LEU A 541 -3.65 25.53 3.91
CA LEU A 541 -4.47 25.19 5.07
C LEU A 541 -5.67 24.30 4.68
N ALA A 542 -6.31 24.57 3.54
CA ALA A 542 -7.42 23.79 3.04
C ALA A 542 -6.99 22.35 2.64
N LYS A 543 -5.76 22.19 2.11
CA LYS A 543 -5.20 20.84 1.80
C LYS A 543 -5.04 20.02 3.07
N GLN A 544 -4.60 20.60 4.21
CA GLN A 544 -4.49 19.87 5.48
C GLN A 544 -5.82 19.23 5.92
N LEU A 545 -6.94 19.88 5.62
CA LEU A 545 -8.28 19.29 5.87
C LEU A 545 -8.62 18.24 4.82
N GLY A 546 -8.27 18.47 3.56
CA GLY A 546 -8.49 17.53 2.46
C GLY A 546 -7.77 16.18 2.64
N LEU A 547 -6.61 16.19 3.32
CA LEU A 547 -5.81 14.98 3.60
C LEU A 547 -6.60 13.92 4.40
N TYR A 548 -7.49 14.33 5.31
CA TYR A 548 -8.34 13.41 6.08
C TYR A 548 -9.29 12.60 5.20
N LEU A 549 -9.56 13.09 3.99
CA LEU A 549 -10.45 12.44 3.02
C LEU A 549 -9.66 11.72 1.91
N ALA A 550 -8.51 12.27 1.51
CA ALA A 550 -7.69 11.68 0.45
C ALA A 550 -6.91 10.46 0.93
N LEU A 551 -6.24 10.55 2.09
CA LEU A 551 -5.38 9.50 2.64
C LEU A 551 -6.09 8.80 3.81
N TYR A 552 -6.74 7.70 3.49
CA TYR A 552 -7.51 6.94 4.49
C TYR A 552 -6.61 6.26 5.52
N SER A 553 -7.01 6.39 6.79
CA SER A 553 -6.56 5.55 7.91
C SER A 553 -7.71 5.35 8.90
N PRO A 554 -7.87 4.18 9.53
CA PRO A 554 -8.83 4.00 10.61
C PRO A 554 -8.36 4.68 11.91
N ILE A 555 -7.10 5.07 11.97
CA ILE A 555 -6.56 5.97 12.99
C ILE A 555 -5.87 7.14 12.28
N GLN A 556 -6.32 8.37 12.55
CA GLN A 556 -5.77 9.56 11.90
C GLN A 556 -5.32 10.58 12.94
N MET A 557 -4.09 11.07 12.78
CA MET A 557 -3.52 12.07 13.66
C MET A 557 -4.03 13.48 13.35
N ALA A 558 -4.11 14.34 14.37
CA ALA A 558 -4.02 15.78 14.24
C ALA A 558 -2.65 16.17 14.81
N ALA A 559 -1.68 16.39 13.93
CA ALA A 559 -0.26 16.32 14.29
C ALA A 559 0.29 17.57 14.98
N ASP A 560 -0.32 18.74 14.76
CA ASP A 560 0.21 20.02 15.28
C ASP A 560 0.12 20.12 16.80
N PHE A 561 0.81 21.10 17.38
CA PHE A 561 0.72 21.41 18.80
C PHE A 561 -0.72 21.75 19.20
N ILE A 562 -1.12 21.36 20.39
CA ILE A 562 -2.46 21.64 20.93
C ILE A 562 -2.76 23.14 20.98
N GLU A 563 -1.76 23.97 21.30
CA GLU A 563 -1.87 25.42 21.31
C GLU A 563 -2.08 26.03 19.90
N THR A 564 -1.51 25.40 18.90
CA THR A 564 -1.72 25.79 17.50
C THR A 564 -3.10 25.38 17.01
N LEU A 565 -3.50 24.13 17.27
CA LEU A 565 -4.83 23.64 16.90
C LEU A 565 -5.95 24.54 17.46
N GLU A 566 -5.82 25.03 18.69
CA GLU A 566 -6.82 25.95 19.31
C GLU A 566 -6.90 27.32 18.62
N LYS A 567 -5.88 27.75 17.88
CA LYS A 567 -5.92 29.00 17.08
C LYS A 567 -6.76 28.88 15.81
N PHE A 568 -7.10 27.63 15.39
CA PHE A 568 -7.88 27.32 14.21
C PHE A 568 -9.20 26.60 14.57
N PRO A 569 -10.12 27.23 15.30
CA PRO A 569 -11.27 26.54 15.91
C PRO A 569 -12.24 25.94 14.89
N ARG A 570 -12.35 26.48 13.67
CA ARG A 570 -13.21 25.93 12.60
C ARG A 570 -12.59 24.67 11.98
N GLU A 571 -11.29 24.69 11.73
CA GLU A 571 -10.53 23.58 11.19
C GLU A 571 -10.45 22.45 12.22
N LEU A 572 -10.20 22.79 13.48
CA LEU A 572 -10.22 21.83 14.58
C LEU A 572 -11.59 21.18 14.75
N ASP A 573 -12.67 21.92 14.63
CA ASP A 573 -14.05 21.39 14.64
C ASP A 573 -14.28 20.41 13.48
N PHE A 574 -13.79 20.71 12.28
CA PHE A 574 -13.83 19.78 11.15
C PHE A 574 -13.01 18.51 11.43
N ILE A 575 -11.75 18.67 11.84
CA ILE A 575 -10.84 17.54 12.12
C ILE A 575 -11.42 16.62 13.20
N SER A 576 -12.01 17.18 14.25
CA SER A 576 -12.61 16.40 15.34
C SER A 576 -13.85 15.59 14.90
N LYS A 577 -14.59 16.09 13.89
CA LYS A 577 -15.85 15.51 13.44
C LYS A 577 -15.75 14.60 12.21
N VAL A 578 -14.73 14.80 11.34
CA VAL A 578 -14.57 13.93 10.17
C VAL A 578 -14.32 12.50 10.64
N PRO A 579 -15.09 11.50 10.16
CA PRO A 579 -14.93 10.10 10.57
C PRO A 579 -13.59 9.49 10.13
N ALA A 580 -13.21 8.40 10.79
CA ALA A 580 -12.12 7.51 10.38
C ALA A 580 -12.64 6.12 9.97
N ASP A 581 -13.95 5.98 9.73
CA ASP A 581 -14.62 4.74 9.31
C ASP A 581 -15.79 5.06 8.40
N TRP A 582 -15.91 4.37 7.26
CA TRP A 582 -16.80 4.75 6.20
C TRP A 582 -17.73 3.61 5.78
N SER A 583 -18.99 3.93 5.46
CA SER A 583 -19.91 2.98 4.83
C SER A 583 -19.70 2.91 3.32
N GLU A 584 -19.34 4.05 2.71
CA GLU A 584 -19.02 4.17 1.29
C GLU A 584 -17.87 5.14 1.07
N SER A 585 -17.04 4.87 0.06
CA SER A 585 -16.02 5.79 -0.44
C SER A 585 -16.01 5.72 -1.96
N ARG A 586 -15.93 6.87 -2.62
CA ARG A 586 -15.87 7.00 -4.08
C ARG A 586 -14.89 8.09 -4.45
N LEU A 587 -14.00 7.81 -5.39
CA LEU A 587 -13.26 8.87 -6.05
C LEU A 587 -14.18 9.53 -7.08
N ILE A 588 -14.58 10.77 -6.84
CA ILE A 588 -15.57 11.48 -7.69
C ILE A 588 -14.91 12.38 -8.75
N ALA A 589 -13.64 12.70 -8.58
CA ALA A 589 -12.80 13.37 -9.57
C ALA A 589 -11.34 13.13 -9.23
N GLY A 590 -10.50 12.87 -10.24
CA GLY A 590 -9.10 12.63 -10.01
C GLY A 590 -8.32 12.29 -11.26
N GLU A 591 -7.01 12.51 -11.19
CA GLU A 591 -6.02 12.15 -12.21
C GLU A 591 -4.73 11.75 -11.50
N VAL A 592 -4.09 10.68 -11.95
CA VAL A 592 -2.92 10.10 -11.28
C VAL A 592 -1.78 11.11 -11.16
N GLY A 593 -1.39 11.42 -9.93
CA GLY A 593 -0.30 12.35 -9.60
C GLY A 593 -0.70 13.82 -9.60
N ASP A 594 -1.90 14.17 -10.08
CA ASP A 594 -2.32 15.56 -10.24
C ASP A 594 -3.28 16.00 -9.12
N TYR A 595 -4.39 15.29 -8.92
CA TYR A 595 -5.36 15.60 -7.87
C TYR A 595 -6.26 14.38 -7.57
N ALA A 596 -6.91 14.42 -6.40
CA ALA A 596 -7.89 13.42 -6.01
C ALA A 596 -8.97 14.02 -5.10
N ILE A 597 -10.25 13.84 -5.45
CA ILE A 597 -11.40 14.29 -4.67
C ILE A 597 -12.29 13.08 -4.38
N PHE A 598 -12.50 12.81 -3.10
CA PHE A 598 -13.35 11.74 -2.62
C PHE A 598 -14.70 12.26 -2.15
N ALA A 599 -15.74 11.42 -2.26
CA ALA A 599 -16.96 11.48 -1.50
C ALA A 599 -17.06 10.24 -0.61
N ARG A 600 -17.20 10.44 0.71
CA ARG A 600 -17.22 9.37 1.70
C ARG A 600 -18.45 9.51 2.61
N LYS A 601 -19.20 8.42 2.79
CA LYS A 601 -20.35 8.39 3.70
C LYS A 601 -19.91 7.86 5.06
N ASP A 602 -20.24 8.60 6.12
CA ASP A 602 -19.99 8.15 7.49
C ASP A 602 -20.67 6.79 7.74
N ARG A 603 -19.99 5.89 8.45
CA ARG A 603 -20.54 4.57 8.81
C ARG A 603 -21.66 4.67 9.84
N ASN A 604 -21.64 5.69 10.69
CA ASN A 604 -22.47 5.81 11.87
C ASN A 604 -23.53 6.92 11.77
N SER A 605 -23.57 7.65 10.66
CA SER A 605 -24.57 8.69 10.38
C SER A 605 -24.95 8.75 8.90
N GLU A 606 -25.85 9.67 8.56
CA GLU A 606 -26.23 9.93 7.17
C GLU A 606 -25.37 11.04 6.52
N ASP A 607 -24.34 11.52 7.22
CA ASP A 607 -23.47 12.57 6.74
C ASP A 607 -22.55 12.07 5.61
N TRP A 608 -22.31 12.95 4.65
CA TRP A 608 -21.29 12.76 3.65
C TRP A 608 -20.16 13.75 3.86
N TYR A 609 -18.95 13.33 3.51
CA TYR A 609 -17.77 14.17 3.51
C TYR A 609 -17.15 14.14 2.11
N VAL A 610 -16.82 15.34 1.58
CA VAL A 610 -16.27 15.49 0.24
C VAL A 610 -15.00 16.31 0.32
N GLY A 611 -13.95 15.91 -0.36
CA GLY A 611 -12.72 16.70 -0.39
C GLY A 611 -11.51 15.90 -0.82
N GLY A 612 -10.39 16.57 -0.84
CA GLY A 612 -9.13 15.98 -1.30
C GLY A 612 -8.04 17.00 -1.53
N VAL A 613 -7.10 16.63 -2.38
CA VAL A 613 -5.78 17.25 -2.53
C VAL A 613 -5.44 17.54 -3.99
N ASN A 614 -4.58 18.54 -4.20
CA ASN A 614 -4.12 19.02 -5.49
C ASN A 614 -2.60 19.16 -5.51
N ASP A 615 -2.01 19.05 -6.71
CA ASP A 615 -0.59 19.27 -6.98
C ASP A 615 -0.19 20.74 -7.04
N ALA A 616 0.94 21.06 -7.67
CA ALA A 616 1.44 22.41 -7.87
C ALA A 616 0.64 23.27 -8.87
N THR A 617 -0.32 22.68 -9.59
CA THR A 617 -1.07 23.32 -10.67
C THR A 617 -2.46 23.76 -10.21
N ALA A 618 -2.78 25.03 -10.30
CA ALA A 618 -4.14 25.50 -10.00
C ALA A 618 -5.15 24.92 -11.01
N ARG A 619 -6.31 24.52 -10.52
CA ARG A 619 -7.39 23.99 -11.37
C ARG A 619 -8.78 24.25 -10.81
N THR A 620 -9.77 24.24 -11.68
CA THR A 620 -11.19 24.18 -11.27
C THR A 620 -11.74 22.80 -11.64
N VAL A 621 -12.36 22.16 -10.67
CA VAL A 621 -12.96 20.82 -10.82
C VAL A 621 -14.45 20.94 -10.61
N THR A 622 -15.26 20.50 -11.58
CA THR A 622 -16.71 20.44 -11.43
C THR A 622 -17.10 19.15 -10.70
N LEU A 623 -17.56 19.27 -9.46
CA LEU A 623 -18.03 18.17 -8.64
C LEU A 623 -19.49 17.87 -8.91
N GLY A 624 -19.84 16.59 -9.08
CA GLY A 624 -21.21 16.11 -9.16
C GLY A 624 -21.65 15.48 -7.84
N PHE A 625 -22.91 15.75 -7.43
CA PHE A 625 -23.49 15.16 -6.23
C PHE A 625 -24.44 13.98 -6.55
N ASP A 626 -24.14 13.20 -7.59
CA ASP A 626 -24.99 12.10 -8.06
C ASP A 626 -25.09 10.92 -7.08
N TYR A 627 -24.15 10.82 -6.15
CA TYR A 627 -24.09 9.81 -5.08
C TYR A 627 -25.08 10.09 -3.92
N LEU A 628 -25.62 11.30 -3.82
CA LEU A 628 -26.59 11.66 -2.78
C LEU A 628 -27.94 10.97 -2.99
N GLU A 629 -28.69 10.79 -1.92
CA GLU A 629 -29.99 10.14 -1.95
C GLU A 629 -31.03 10.99 -2.69
N PRO A 630 -31.86 10.38 -3.58
CA PRO A 630 -32.90 11.10 -4.28
C PRO A 630 -33.89 11.76 -3.32
N GLY A 631 -34.27 13.01 -3.58
CA GLY A 631 -35.26 13.76 -2.80
C GLY A 631 -34.76 14.36 -1.50
N LYS A 632 -33.54 13.97 -1.01
CA LYS A 632 -32.94 14.59 0.17
C LYS A 632 -32.15 15.85 -0.20
N ARG A 633 -32.23 16.84 0.68
CA ARG A 633 -31.37 18.04 0.65
C ARG A 633 -30.32 17.91 1.75
N TYR A 634 -29.14 18.45 1.49
CA TYR A 634 -28.01 18.46 2.43
C TYR A 634 -27.51 19.89 2.61
N THR A 635 -27.20 20.27 3.84
CA THR A 635 -26.42 21.47 4.13
C THR A 635 -24.97 21.14 4.04
N ALA A 636 -24.28 21.70 3.05
CA ALA A 636 -22.83 21.57 2.85
C ALA A 636 -22.10 22.73 3.54
N THR A 637 -21.23 22.41 4.51
CA THR A 637 -20.23 23.33 5.06
C THR A 637 -18.92 23.06 4.35
N ILE A 638 -18.38 24.07 3.66
CA ILE A 638 -17.27 23.95 2.74
C ILE A 638 -16.07 24.73 3.28
N TYR A 639 -14.93 24.08 3.30
CA TYR A 639 -13.59 24.61 3.61
C TYR A 639 -12.76 24.46 2.33
N LYS A 640 -12.34 25.56 1.72
CA LYS A 640 -11.63 25.55 0.44
C LYS A 640 -10.56 26.61 0.38
N ASP A 641 -9.64 26.48 -0.56
CA ASP A 641 -8.64 27.49 -0.83
C ASP A 641 -9.29 28.86 -1.08
N GLY A 642 -8.78 29.90 -0.41
CA GLY A 642 -9.21 31.27 -0.60
C GLY A 642 -8.63 31.88 -1.89
N GLU A 643 -9.21 33.00 -2.34
CA GLU A 643 -8.74 33.67 -3.55
C GLU A 643 -7.25 34.05 -3.45
N GLY A 644 -6.47 33.61 -4.46
CA GLY A 644 -5.03 33.81 -4.51
C GLY A 644 -4.23 32.97 -3.51
N ALA A 645 -4.82 31.92 -2.93
CA ALA A 645 -4.09 30.96 -2.13
C ALA A 645 -3.02 30.25 -2.97
N THR A 646 -1.87 29.96 -2.36
CA THR A 646 -0.79 29.17 -2.96
C THR A 646 0.17 28.71 -1.87
N TYR A 647 0.74 27.52 -2.02
CA TYR A 647 1.75 27.00 -1.08
C TYR A 647 3.09 27.76 -1.12
N LEU A 648 3.34 28.57 -2.16
CA LEU A 648 4.61 29.26 -2.41
C LEU A 648 4.87 30.47 -1.51
N THR A 649 3.82 31.02 -0.88
CA THR A 649 3.90 32.22 -0.06
C THR A 649 3.02 32.10 1.18
N ASP A 650 3.00 33.10 2.05
CA ASP A 650 2.12 33.18 3.22
C ASP A 650 0.63 33.13 2.86
N ALA A 651 0.29 33.28 1.57
CA ALA A 651 -1.05 33.04 1.06
C ALA A 651 -1.51 31.58 1.23
N ARG A 652 -0.62 30.67 1.66
CA ARG A 652 -0.95 29.28 2.05
C ARG A 652 -2.00 29.18 3.16
N HIS A 653 -2.10 30.20 4.01
CA HIS A 653 -3.10 30.27 5.08
C HIS A 653 -4.44 30.84 4.64
N LYS A 654 -4.58 31.29 3.37
CA LYS A 654 -5.86 31.81 2.87
C LYS A 654 -6.83 30.65 2.68
N ILE A 655 -7.84 30.59 3.53
CA ILE A 655 -8.96 29.64 3.46
C ILE A 655 -10.28 30.41 3.33
N ALA A 656 -11.20 29.87 2.55
CA ALA A 656 -12.54 30.39 2.40
C ALA A 656 -13.57 29.40 2.94
N TYR A 657 -14.64 29.94 3.53
CA TYR A 657 -15.73 29.17 4.10
C TYR A 657 -17.04 29.49 3.36
N GLU A 658 -17.79 28.47 3.03
CA GLU A 658 -19.07 28.62 2.36
C GLU A 658 -20.09 27.66 2.99
N THR A 659 -21.35 28.05 3.05
CA THR A 659 -22.46 27.17 3.40
C THR A 659 -23.51 27.23 2.30
N ARG A 660 -23.93 26.07 1.80
CA ARG A 660 -24.95 25.98 0.77
C ARG A 660 -25.80 24.74 0.89
N THR A 661 -26.99 24.77 0.30
CA THR A 661 -27.81 23.55 0.15
C THR A 661 -27.45 22.86 -1.17
N VAL A 662 -27.26 21.54 -1.10
CA VAL A 662 -27.01 20.67 -2.26
C VAL A 662 -27.95 19.47 -2.24
N ARG A 663 -28.21 18.90 -3.42
CA ARG A 663 -29.02 17.70 -3.63
C ARG A 663 -28.43 16.86 -4.76
N LYS A 664 -28.93 15.64 -4.92
CA LYS A 664 -28.59 14.77 -6.04
C LYS A 664 -28.76 15.48 -7.38
N GLY A 665 -27.76 15.39 -8.24
CA GLY A 665 -27.73 15.98 -9.57
C GLY A 665 -27.20 17.41 -9.63
N ASP A 666 -27.03 18.10 -8.50
CA ASP A 666 -26.38 19.41 -8.47
C ASP A 666 -24.92 19.33 -8.90
N ARG A 667 -24.38 20.46 -9.35
CA ARG A 667 -22.96 20.64 -9.72
C ARG A 667 -22.34 21.77 -8.92
N TYR A 668 -21.03 21.65 -8.64
CA TYR A 668 -20.26 22.65 -7.90
C TYR A 668 -18.86 22.80 -8.48
N ASP A 669 -18.52 23.98 -8.93
CA ASP A 669 -17.18 24.29 -9.41
C ASP A 669 -16.28 24.62 -8.21
N LEU A 670 -15.35 23.72 -7.92
CA LEU A 670 -14.35 23.83 -6.86
C LEU A 670 -13.04 24.30 -7.46
N TRP A 671 -12.59 25.50 -7.09
CA TRP A 671 -11.25 25.93 -7.40
C TRP A 671 -10.25 25.38 -6.34
N LEU A 672 -9.15 24.82 -6.82
CA LEU A 672 -8.03 24.28 -6.04
C LEU A 672 -6.79 25.10 -6.35
N ALA A 673 -6.13 25.62 -5.31
CA ALA A 673 -4.89 26.37 -5.42
C ALA A 673 -3.68 25.48 -5.78
N PRO A 674 -2.56 26.05 -6.22
CA PRO A 674 -1.27 25.35 -6.23
C PRO A 674 -0.94 24.82 -4.83
N GLY A 675 -0.70 23.51 -4.69
CA GLY A 675 -0.50 22.83 -3.41
C GLY A 675 -1.73 22.84 -2.50
N GLY A 676 -2.91 23.01 -3.08
CA GLY A 676 -4.16 23.23 -2.39
C GLY A 676 -5.01 21.99 -2.17
N GLY A 677 -6.22 22.22 -1.66
CA GLY A 677 -7.21 21.21 -1.41
C GLY A 677 -8.54 21.78 -0.91
N ALA A 678 -9.43 20.89 -0.51
CA ALA A 678 -10.71 21.26 0.06
C ALA A 678 -11.27 20.15 0.94
N ALA A 679 -12.17 20.54 1.85
CA ALA A 679 -13.00 19.61 2.61
C ALA A 679 -14.42 20.15 2.76
N MET A 680 -15.40 19.26 2.75
CA MET A 680 -16.82 19.60 2.93
C MET A 680 -17.47 18.58 3.86
N ARG A 681 -18.40 19.03 4.69
CA ARG A 681 -19.33 18.17 5.41
C ARG A 681 -20.73 18.45 4.93
N LEU A 682 -21.46 17.41 4.52
CA LEU A 682 -22.83 17.46 4.02
C LEU A 682 -23.75 16.76 5.04
N VAL A 683 -24.57 17.53 5.73
CA VAL A 683 -25.53 17.02 6.73
C VAL A 683 -26.92 17.05 6.14
N PRO A 684 -27.74 15.98 6.26
CA PRO A 684 -29.13 16.02 5.81
C PRO A 684 -29.86 17.21 6.41
N ALA A 685 -30.47 18.03 5.53
CA ALA A 685 -31.30 19.15 5.99
C ALA A 685 -32.60 18.64 6.63
N LYS A 686 -32.97 19.23 7.76
CA LYS A 686 -34.22 18.91 8.47
C LYS A 686 -35.45 19.30 7.69
#